data_7b731a8a3ba3d5cf5605cd8d535d1de4
#
_entry.id   7b731a8a3ba3d5cf5605cd8d535d1de4
#
_cell.length_a   1.000
_cell.length_b   1.000
_cell.length_c   1.000
_cell.angle_alpha   90.00
_cell.angle_beta   90.00
_cell.angle_gamma   90.00
#
_symmetry.space_group_name_H-M   'P 1'
#
loop_
_entity.id
_entity.type
_entity.pdbx_description
1 polymer ?
#
loop_
_entity_poly.entity_id
_entity_poly.type
_entity_poly.pdbx_seq_one_letter_code
_entity_poly.pdbx_strand_id
1 'polypeptide(L)'
;MLCENCHKKQAVVHLMMMVNDKPSDKWLCEDCASELLPPGMGNQGSNLSPEKALKFLKHLLGEGANELFKQQPKRAAKDGFSMGAAKVLELAANKALDCGSEHIGSEHILAGFLAHKDCIGTRIINHLCSTDLHDIEQELENWLDKSSRKGTGVPEYSQRAQMVLEKAAGKAKELRYDYVSSEQLLWGLLSAGDGIAYRVLNKFNVTKEYAEEFMEILDERRKSVPNRRPQSQNKKTAQPADTLQVLSEYGRNLNDEFNHGRIDPVIGRDTEVERIIQILCRRTKNNPVIIGEAGVGKTAVAEALAQRIVSGEVPEFLQKKIVFSLEIGMLVAGAKYRGEFEERMKEILTLVREDKRIILFIDELHTIIGAGSAEGSIDAANIIKPALARGEMQVIGATTIDEYRKHIEKDAALERRFQPVMVGAPSVKDCIKMLVGLRKHYEKFHKLEILPEAIKAAVELSDRYITDRNLPDKAIDLMDEACARLRLQLYKRSVPARKLQEELEFVQLEKDEAVEKQNFEEAAKLRDKEAELQNQLAAALADVAKATPVNAENVAEVVSSWTGIPLSKLTESESARLLQLEQRLEKRVIGQNEAVEAVSKAVRRARAGFKDKNRPVGSFLFLGPTGVGKTELAKALAQELLGDERAMLRFDMSEYMEKHTTARLIGAPPGYVGYDEGGQLTDAVRRKPYCIVLLDEIEKAHPDVFNLLLQIMEDGRLTDGQGRTVDFRNTIIIMTSNAGAQRLSHTKPLGFAADGESEKQSRKEQVLAEIKHLFRPEFLNRIDETIVFSSLGRKQLERIIDNLAAELNERMAANGLSIELTPDAKELLLKEGSDSKYGARPLRRALRKLVEDPVSDLFLTGSFHKGDKILAEPNVQDKKKLQFHTALEGTHFLVEIPVTVKTEQQAETEKLSSVKGAAK
;
A
#
# COMPACT_ATOMS: atom_id res chain seq x y z
N MET A 1 22.93 -18.12 31.65
CA MET A 1 23.51 -17.56 30.42
C MET A 1 24.10 -16.19 30.74
N LEU A 2 25.14 -15.75 30.04
CA LEU A 2 25.61 -14.37 30.16
C LEU A 2 24.78 -13.46 29.28
N CYS A 3 24.59 -12.21 29.66
CA CYS A 3 23.87 -11.20 28.90
C CYS A 3 24.45 -11.02 27.50
N GLU A 4 23.62 -11.11 26.48
CA GLU A 4 24.04 -11.04 25.06
C GLU A 4 24.47 -9.63 24.64
N ASN A 5 24.12 -8.59 25.40
CA ASN A 5 24.52 -7.23 25.11
C ASN A 5 25.87 -6.83 25.77
N CYS A 6 26.01 -7.05 27.06
CA CYS A 6 27.21 -6.63 27.74
C CYS A 6 28.25 -7.76 28.01
N HIS A 7 27.88 -9.02 27.89
CA HIS A 7 28.69 -10.23 28.13
C HIS A 7 29.37 -10.33 29.52
N LYS A 8 28.96 -9.46 30.46
CA LYS A 8 29.60 -9.32 31.77
C LYS A 8 28.75 -9.83 32.92
N LYS A 9 27.42 -9.70 32.84
CA LYS A 9 26.46 -10.06 33.90
C LYS A 9 25.60 -11.23 33.47
N GLN A 10 25.03 -11.93 34.43
CA GLN A 10 24.10 -13.02 34.16
C GLN A 10 22.81 -12.47 33.56
N ALA A 11 22.30 -13.09 32.46
CA ALA A 11 21.04 -12.72 31.85
C ALA A 11 19.85 -13.16 32.71
N VAL A 12 18.93 -12.23 32.97
CA VAL A 12 17.77 -12.42 33.85
C VAL A 12 16.47 -12.09 33.11
N VAL A 13 16.54 -11.34 32.01
CA VAL A 13 15.41 -10.86 31.22
C VAL A 13 15.48 -11.43 29.81
N HIS A 14 14.43 -12.10 29.38
CA HIS A 14 14.24 -12.56 28.00
C HIS A 14 13.38 -11.55 27.24
N LEU A 15 13.93 -10.95 26.19
CA LEU A 15 13.24 -9.98 25.35
C LEU A 15 13.03 -10.56 23.95
N MET A 16 11.78 -10.67 23.55
CA MET A 16 11.39 -11.03 22.19
C MET A 16 11.03 -9.75 21.44
N MET A 17 11.76 -9.44 20.38
CA MET A 17 11.54 -8.24 19.57
C MET A 17 11.33 -8.61 18.11
N MET A 18 10.45 -7.90 17.43
CA MET A 18 10.30 -7.98 15.98
C MET A 18 11.23 -6.95 15.34
N VAL A 19 12.25 -7.42 14.63
CA VAL A 19 13.18 -6.56 13.88
C VAL A 19 13.06 -6.94 12.40
N ASN A 20 12.55 -6.02 11.56
CA ASN A 20 12.33 -6.24 10.12
C ASN A 20 11.47 -7.48 9.82
N ASP A 21 10.31 -7.62 10.50
CA ASP A 21 9.38 -8.74 10.37
C ASP A 21 9.95 -10.14 10.67
N LYS A 22 11.07 -10.21 11.39
CA LYS A 22 11.61 -11.48 11.90
C LYS A 22 11.66 -11.44 13.43
N PRO A 23 11.19 -12.47 14.14
CA PRO A 23 11.32 -12.56 15.57
C PRO A 23 12.82 -12.71 15.94
N SER A 24 13.29 -11.90 16.85
CA SER A 24 14.65 -11.93 17.39
C SER A 24 14.57 -12.00 18.91
N ASP A 25 15.12 -13.05 19.49
CA ASP A 25 15.19 -13.30 20.92
C ASP A 25 16.51 -12.80 21.47
N LYS A 26 16.50 -12.09 22.59
CA LYS A 26 17.70 -11.67 23.31
C LYS A 26 17.60 -11.89 24.80
N TRP A 27 18.62 -12.48 25.38
CA TRP A 27 18.77 -12.67 26.81
C TRP A 27 19.66 -11.58 27.42
N LEU A 28 19.11 -10.71 28.27
CA LEU A 28 19.76 -9.51 28.79
C LEU A 28 19.82 -9.52 30.32
N CYS A 29 20.84 -8.84 30.88
CA CYS A 29 20.86 -8.52 32.31
C CYS A 29 19.95 -7.31 32.60
N GLU A 30 19.59 -7.09 33.85
CA GLU A 30 18.69 -6.01 34.27
C GLU A 30 19.10 -4.62 33.77
N ASP A 31 20.37 -4.28 33.85
CA ASP A 31 20.86 -2.96 33.42
C ASP A 31 20.74 -2.78 31.90
N CYS A 32 21.06 -3.80 31.11
CA CYS A 32 20.93 -3.74 29.65
C CYS A 32 19.48 -3.81 29.17
N ALA A 33 18.59 -4.45 29.92
CA ALA A 33 17.16 -4.48 29.64
C ALA A 33 16.52 -3.12 29.94
N SER A 34 16.94 -2.43 30.99
CA SER A 34 16.44 -1.09 31.33
C SER A 34 16.90 0.02 30.38
N GLU A 35 18.04 -0.17 29.67
CA GLU A 35 18.48 0.77 28.62
C GLU A 35 17.76 0.58 27.27
N LEU A 36 17.26 -0.63 27.00
CA LEU A 36 16.61 -0.96 25.73
C LEU A 36 15.08 -0.87 25.77
N LEU A 37 14.49 -0.82 26.95
CA LEU A 37 13.05 -0.62 27.16
C LEU A 37 12.77 0.88 27.37
N PRO A 38 11.67 1.41 26.81
CA PRO A 38 11.25 2.78 27.12
C PRO A 38 11.12 2.97 28.63
N PRO A 39 11.42 4.17 29.18
CA PRO A 39 11.33 4.45 30.60
C PRO A 39 9.92 4.16 31.10
N GLY A 40 9.76 3.10 31.89
CA GLY A 40 8.49 2.60 32.42
C GLY A 40 8.27 1.10 32.35
N MET A 41 9.10 0.33 31.62
CA MET A 41 8.94 -1.13 31.46
C MET A 41 10.09 -1.96 32.07
N GLY A 42 10.92 -1.39 32.90
CA GLY A 42 12.03 -2.09 33.57
C GLY A 42 11.68 -2.46 35.01
N ASN A 43 11.48 -3.71 35.23
CA ASN A 43 11.58 -4.43 36.49
C ASN A 43 10.74 -3.97 37.68
N GLN A 44 9.51 -4.37 37.75
CA GLN A 44 8.84 -4.77 39.01
C GLN A 44 7.98 -5.99 38.76
N GLY A 45 8.54 -7.16 38.90
CA GLY A 45 7.76 -8.31 39.33
C GLY A 45 7.08 -7.93 40.63
N SER A 46 5.74 -8.10 40.67
CA SER A 46 4.86 -7.86 41.85
C SER A 46 4.68 -6.39 42.23
N ASN A 47 3.55 -5.84 41.83
CA ASN A 47 2.82 -4.64 42.23
C ASN A 47 2.74 -3.55 41.15
N LEU A 48 2.04 -3.90 40.06
CA LEU A 48 1.30 -2.85 39.35
C LEU A 48 0.15 -2.45 40.30
N SER A 49 0.14 -1.19 40.74
CA SER A 49 -1.02 -0.68 41.48
C SER A 49 -2.27 -0.83 40.62
N PRO A 50 -3.43 -1.15 41.21
CA PRO A 50 -4.69 -1.31 40.51
C PRO A 50 -4.98 -0.19 39.49
N GLU A 51 -4.56 1.04 39.81
CA GLU A 51 -4.76 2.22 38.94
C GLU A 51 -3.90 2.20 37.66
N LYS A 52 -2.67 1.66 37.69
CA LYS A 52 -1.83 1.53 36.49
C LYS A 52 -2.33 0.42 35.57
N ALA A 53 -2.80 -0.69 36.12
CA ALA A 53 -3.49 -1.73 35.39
C ALA A 53 -4.78 -1.23 34.77
N LEU A 54 -5.52 -0.36 35.46
CA LEU A 54 -6.77 0.25 35.00
C LEU A 54 -6.53 1.26 33.87
N LYS A 55 -5.50 2.11 33.97
CA LYS A 55 -5.11 3.05 32.89
C LYS A 55 -4.62 2.28 31.64
N PHE A 56 -3.85 1.22 31.83
CA PHE A 56 -3.39 0.35 30.74
C PHE A 56 -4.57 -0.40 30.11
N LEU A 57 -5.48 -0.93 30.91
CA LEU A 57 -6.76 -1.53 30.47
C LEU A 57 -7.67 -0.51 29.76
N LYS A 58 -7.77 0.72 30.24
CA LYS A 58 -8.50 1.81 29.56
C LYS A 58 -7.89 2.20 28.24
N HIS A 59 -6.59 2.14 28.09
CA HIS A 59 -5.88 2.44 26.84
C HIS A 59 -5.95 1.28 25.84
N LEU A 60 -5.80 0.04 26.31
CA LEU A 60 -5.92 -1.17 25.48
C LEU A 60 -7.38 -1.48 25.08
N LEU A 61 -8.35 -1.19 25.97
CA LEU A 61 -9.77 -1.35 25.69
C LEU A 61 -10.34 -0.23 24.81
N GLY A 62 -9.57 0.87 24.59
CA GLY A 62 -9.97 1.98 23.72
C GLY A 62 -10.28 1.54 22.31
N GLU A 63 -9.45 0.71 21.70
CA GLU A 63 -9.63 0.21 20.33
C GLU A 63 -10.26 -1.20 20.29
N GLY A 64 -9.93 -2.10 21.23
CA GLY A 64 -10.45 -3.48 21.30
C GLY A 64 -11.80 -3.62 22.02
N ALA A 65 -12.16 -2.67 22.89
CA ALA A 65 -13.42 -2.74 23.64
C ALA A 65 -14.68 -2.62 22.75
N ASN A 66 -14.59 -1.93 21.63
CA ASN A 66 -15.70 -1.86 20.67
C ASN A 66 -16.02 -3.23 20.04
N GLU A 67 -15.07 -4.14 19.94
CA GLU A 67 -15.33 -5.51 19.48
C GLU A 67 -15.91 -6.40 20.58
N LEU A 68 -15.48 -6.22 21.82
CA LEU A 68 -16.02 -6.96 22.98
C LEU A 68 -17.49 -6.62 23.28
N PHE A 69 -17.92 -5.39 22.97
CA PHE A 69 -19.29 -4.90 23.27
C PHE A 69 -20.29 -5.06 22.13
N LYS A 70 -19.84 -5.40 20.91
CA LYS A 70 -20.73 -5.65 19.76
C LYS A 70 -21.51 -6.95 19.87
N GLN A 71 -21.26 -7.81 20.87
CA GLN A 71 -21.93 -9.09 21.07
C GLN A 71 -22.69 -9.12 22.40
N GLN A 72 -23.76 -8.35 22.52
CA GLN A 72 -24.81 -8.65 23.51
C GLN A 72 -25.89 -9.46 22.81
N PRO A 73 -26.15 -10.72 23.21
CA PRO A 73 -27.31 -11.46 22.72
C PRO A 73 -28.58 -10.88 23.35
N LYS A 74 -29.46 -10.31 22.53
CA LYS A 74 -30.83 -9.89 22.89
C LYS A 74 -31.75 -11.15 23.00
N ARG A 75 -31.41 -12.17 23.79
CA ARG A 75 -32.38 -13.21 24.12
C ARG A 75 -32.16 -13.64 25.54
N ALA A 76 -33.23 -13.53 26.32
CA ALA A 76 -33.33 -14.05 27.70
C ALA A 76 -33.00 -15.54 27.73
N ALA A 77 -32.17 -15.92 28.69
CA ALA A 77 -31.74 -17.26 28.95
C ALA A 77 -32.86 -18.24 29.29
N LYS A 78 -32.63 -19.51 28.97
CA LYS A 78 -33.24 -20.60 29.68
C LYS A 78 -32.75 -20.55 31.13
N ASP A 79 -33.64 -20.60 32.08
CA ASP A 79 -33.37 -20.78 33.51
C ASP A 79 -32.60 -19.67 34.26
N GLY A 80 -32.67 -18.40 33.82
CA GLY A 80 -32.07 -17.28 34.54
C GLY A 80 -30.57 -17.03 34.27
N PHE A 81 -29.98 -17.69 33.28
CA PHE A 81 -28.58 -17.49 32.86
C PHE A 81 -28.45 -16.87 31.45
N SER A 82 -27.42 -16.11 31.16
CA SER A 82 -27.09 -15.68 29.79
C SER A 82 -26.68 -16.87 28.90
N MET A 83 -26.79 -16.74 27.57
CA MET A 83 -26.40 -17.84 26.67
C MET A 83 -24.93 -18.29 26.88
N GLY A 84 -24.01 -17.33 27.16
CA GLY A 84 -22.62 -17.67 27.47
C GLY A 84 -22.45 -18.43 28.77
N ALA A 85 -23.16 -18.03 29.86
CA ALA A 85 -23.12 -18.72 31.13
C ALA A 85 -23.79 -20.09 31.03
N ALA A 86 -24.94 -20.21 30.37
CA ALA A 86 -25.63 -21.48 30.15
C ALA A 86 -24.75 -22.47 29.37
N LYS A 87 -24.01 -21.99 28.33
CA LYS A 87 -23.09 -22.84 27.57
C LYS A 87 -21.88 -23.28 28.37
N VAL A 88 -21.35 -22.44 29.26
CA VAL A 88 -20.27 -22.79 30.18
C VAL A 88 -20.75 -23.91 31.14
N LEU A 89 -21.96 -23.81 31.69
CA LEU A 89 -22.52 -24.82 32.59
C LEU A 89 -22.83 -26.13 31.85
N GLU A 90 -23.29 -26.08 30.62
CA GLU A 90 -23.46 -27.26 29.75
C GLU A 90 -22.14 -28.00 29.52
N LEU A 91 -21.08 -27.24 29.18
CA LEU A 91 -19.74 -27.79 28.97
C LEU A 91 -19.13 -28.33 30.27
N ALA A 92 -19.42 -27.70 31.41
CA ALA A 92 -19.04 -28.18 32.73
C ALA A 92 -19.71 -29.54 33.08
N ALA A 93 -20.98 -29.67 32.74
CA ALA A 93 -21.71 -30.95 32.93
C ALA A 93 -21.13 -32.06 32.03
N ASN A 94 -20.86 -31.76 30.78
CA ASN A 94 -20.22 -32.71 29.85
C ASN A 94 -18.84 -33.14 30.36
N LYS A 95 -18.01 -32.20 30.83
CA LYS A 95 -16.68 -32.52 31.38
C LYS A 95 -16.77 -33.37 32.64
N ALA A 96 -17.77 -33.14 33.50
CA ALA A 96 -18.03 -34.00 34.69
C ALA A 96 -18.39 -35.43 34.30
N LEU A 97 -19.21 -35.59 33.25
CA LEU A 97 -19.55 -36.91 32.69
C LEU A 97 -18.31 -37.60 32.10
N ASP A 98 -17.50 -36.89 31.36
CA ASP A 98 -16.25 -37.40 30.73
C ASP A 98 -15.24 -37.85 31.79
N CYS A 99 -15.18 -37.17 32.94
CA CYS A 99 -14.32 -37.53 34.06
C CYS A 99 -14.97 -38.64 34.96
N GLY A 100 -16.21 -39.02 34.71
CA GLY A 100 -16.92 -40.03 35.52
C GLY A 100 -17.32 -39.54 36.92
N SER A 101 -17.43 -38.22 37.11
CA SER A 101 -17.78 -37.59 38.38
C SER A 101 -19.30 -37.64 38.61
N GLU A 102 -19.75 -37.97 39.82
CA GLU A 102 -21.18 -37.97 40.20
C GLU A 102 -21.73 -36.55 40.39
N HIS A 103 -20.84 -35.55 40.60
CA HIS A 103 -21.22 -34.16 40.85
C HIS A 103 -20.41 -33.19 39.97
N ILE A 104 -21.07 -32.10 39.56
CA ILE A 104 -20.42 -30.98 38.91
C ILE A 104 -19.76 -30.12 39.99
N GLY A 105 -18.42 -30.11 40.05
CA GLY A 105 -17.62 -29.27 40.94
C GLY A 105 -17.21 -27.94 40.35
N SER A 106 -16.56 -27.11 41.16
CA SER A 106 -15.98 -25.83 40.70
C SER A 106 -14.95 -26.01 39.58
N GLU A 107 -14.17 -27.09 39.60
CA GLU A 107 -13.19 -27.50 38.60
C GLU A 107 -13.84 -27.76 37.23
N HIS A 108 -15.01 -28.37 37.21
CA HIS A 108 -15.75 -28.62 35.99
C HIS A 108 -16.32 -27.32 35.42
N ILE A 109 -16.74 -26.37 36.26
CA ILE A 109 -17.18 -25.04 35.82
C ILE A 109 -16.01 -24.28 35.18
N LEU A 110 -14.80 -24.35 35.78
CA LEU A 110 -13.60 -23.75 35.19
C LEU A 110 -13.25 -24.41 33.85
N ALA A 111 -13.32 -25.74 33.74
CA ALA A 111 -13.15 -26.45 32.48
C ALA A 111 -14.16 -26.00 31.41
N GLY A 112 -15.42 -25.75 31.82
CA GLY A 112 -16.42 -25.16 30.92
C GLY A 112 -16.06 -23.79 30.40
N PHE A 113 -15.44 -22.93 31.22
CA PHE A 113 -14.88 -21.64 30.76
C PHE A 113 -13.78 -21.83 29.74
N LEU A 114 -12.79 -22.67 30.04
CA LEU A 114 -11.65 -22.91 29.15
C LEU A 114 -12.07 -23.52 27.80
N ALA A 115 -13.11 -24.38 27.82
CA ALA A 115 -13.70 -24.95 26.61
C ALA A 115 -14.50 -23.92 25.78
N HIS A 116 -15.08 -22.88 26.39
CA HIS A 116 -15.86 -21.84 25.72
C HIS A 116 -15.06 -20.54 25.56
N LYS A 117 -14.12 -20.51 24.58
CA LYS A 117 -13.15 -19.41 24.36
C LYS A 117 -13.81 -18.06 24.08
N ASP A 118 -15.03 -18.03 23.59
CA ASP A 118 -15.71 -16.80 23.13
C ASP A 118 -16.50 -16.07 24.20
N CYS A 119 -16.69 -16.61 25.39
CA CYS A 119 -17.47 -15.96 26.45
C CYS A 119 -16.65 -14.86 27.17
N ILE A 120 -17.35 -13.87 27.72
CA ILE A 120 -16.72 -12.74 28.43
C ILE A 120 -15.87 -13.23 29.60
N GLY A 121 -16.36 -14.17 30.38
CA GLY A 121 -15.61 -14.73 31.51
C GLY A 121 -14.27 -15.34 31.09
N THR A 122 -14.23 -16.12 30.02
CA THR A 122 -12.96 -16.71 29.52
C THR A 122 -12.01 -15.64 28.99
N ARG A 123 -12.53 -14.59 28.33
CA ARG A 123 -11.72 -13.46 27.89
C ARG A 123 -11.12 -12.67 29.06
N ILE A 124 -11.86 -12.54 30.15
CA ILE A 124 -11.34 -11.98 31.42
C ILE A 124 -10.19 -12.85 31.95
N ILE A 125 -10.36 -14.17 32.02
CA ILE A 125 -9.30 -15.10 32.44
C ILE A 125 -8.06 -14.93 31.57
N ASN A 126 -8.22 -14.94 30.26
CA ASN A 126 -7.11 -14.78 29.28
C ASN A 126 -6.40 -13.43 29.39
N HIS A 127 -7.11 -12.40 29.79
CA HIS A 127 -6.56 -11.06 29.91
C HIS A 127 -5.84 -10.82 31.24
N LEU A 128 -6.32 -11.44 32.31
CA LEU A 128 -5.71 -11.34 33.64
C LEU A 128 -4.56 -12.33 33.84
N CYS A 129 -4.53 -13.40 33.04
CA CYS A 129 -3.49 -14.41 33.14
C CYS A 129 -2.20 -13.91 32.48
N SER A 130 -1.07 -14.09 33.17
CA SER A 130 0.27 -13.78 32.65
C SER A 130 0.83 -14.84 31.70
N THR A 131 0.11 -15.95 31.48
CA THR A 131 0.49 -17.11 30.67
C THR A 131 -0.64 -17.51 29.71
N ASP A 132 -0.41 -18.48 28.83
CA ASP A 132 -1.42 -18.95 27.89
C ASP A 132 -2.54 -19.73 28.61
N LEU A 133 -3.79 -19.66 28.09
CA LEU A 133 -4.93 -20.45 28.58
C LEU A 133 -4.64 -21.97 28.61
N HIS A 134 -3.74 -22.43 27.75
CA HIS A 134 -3.31 -23.83 27.71
C HIS A 134 -2.61 -24.27 28.99
N ASP A 135 -1.82 -23.36 29.63
CA ASP A 135 -1.15 -23.69 30.90
C ASP A 135 -2.15 -23.87 32.04
N ILE A 136 -3.23 -23.08 32.06
CA ILE A 136 -4.32 -23.21 33.01
C ILE A 136 -5.09 -24.54 32.78
N GLU A 137 -5.28 -24.87 31.50
CA GLU A 137 -5.96 -26.13 31.13
C GLU A 137 -5.15 -27.34 31.57
N GLN A 138 -3.84 -27.33 31.35
CA GLN A 138 -2.93 -28.40 31.76
C GLN A 138 -2.85 -28.54 33.28
N GLU A 139 -2.81 -27.44 34.01
CA GLU A 139 -2.81 -27.45 35.47
C GLU A 139 -4.15 -27.99 36.02
N LEU A 140 -5.25 -27.57 35.40
CA LEU A 140 -6.58 -28.07 35.77
C LEU A 140 -6.74 -29.58 35.52
N GLU A 141 -6.20 -30.07 34.41
CA GLU A 141 -6.23 -31.50 34.07
C GLU A 141 -5.48 -32.38 35.09
N ASN A 142 -4.43 -31.84 35.73
CA ASN A 142 -3.73 -32.53 36.83
C ASN A 142 -4.58 -32.72 38.08
N TRP A 143 -5.59 -31.87 38.27
CA TRP A 143 -6.51 -31.91 39.42
C TRP A 143 -7.81 -32.66 39.13
N LEU A 144 -8.12 -32.94 37.88
CA LEU A 144 -9.34 -33.69 37.50
C LEU A 144 -9.11 -35.18 37.68
N ASP A 145 -9.86 -35.77 38.62
CA ASP A 145 -9.83 -37.20 38.87
C ASP A 145 -10.42 -38.00 37.68
N LYS A 146 -9.58 -38.83 37.08
CA LYS A 146 -9.99 -39.77 36.01
C LYS A 146 -10.45 -41.09 36.63
N SER A 147 -11.62 -41.10 37.24
CA SER A 147 -12.19 -42.35 37.74
C SER A 147 -12.72 -43.22 36.59
N SER A 148 -12.39 -44.51 36.60
CA SER A 148 -12.73 -45.48 35.53
C SER A 148 -14.23 -45.90 35.51
N ARG A 149 -15.08 -45.29 36.29
CA ARG A 149 -16.53 -45.58 36.34
C ARG A 149 -17.29 -44.53 35.52
N LYS A 150 -17.88 -44.92 34.41
CA LYS A 150 -18.84 -44.07 33.66
C LYS A 150 -20.12 -43.96 34.51
N GLY A 151 -20.39 -42.79 35.06
CA GLY A 151 -21.64 -42.47 35.72
C GLY A 151 -22.82 -42.57 34.72
N THR A 152 -23.91 -43.22 35.12
CA THR A 152 -25.09 -43.46 34.27
C THR A 152 -26.24 -42.47 34.51
N GLY A 153 -25.97 -41.33 35.18
CA GLY A 153 -26.96 -40.30 35.50
C GLY A 153 -26.50 -38.89 35.10
N VAL A 154 -27.44 -37.93 35.04
CA VAL A 154 -27.13 -36.52 34.91
C VAL A 154 -26.45 -36.04 36.20
N PRO A 155 -25.20 -35.54 36.19
CA PRO A 155 -24.51 -35.18 37.41
C PRO A 155 -25.18 -33.96 38.08
N GLU A 156 -25.37 -34.02 39.39
CA GLU A 156 -25.90 -32.90 40.19
C GLU A 156 -24.78 -31.93 40.59
N TYR A 157 -25.10 -30.66 40.85
CA TYR A 157 -24.12 -29.71 41.35
C TYR A 157 -23.65 -30.03 42.77
N SER A 158 -22.35 -30.05 42.98
CA SER A 158 -21.76 -30.15 44.31
C SER A 158 -22.16 -28.95 45.20
N GLN A 159 -22.10 -29.08 46.52
CA GLN A 159 -22.39 -27.96 47.44
C GLN A 159 -21.57 -26.71 47.13
N ARG A 160 -20.31 -26.88 46.69
CA ARG A 160 -19.45 -25.78 46.29
C ARG A 160 -19.92 -25.15 44.99
N ALA A 161 -20.28 -25.91 43.99
CA ALA A 161 -20.80 -25.39 42.74
C ALA A 161 -22.12 -24.64 42.94
N GLN A 162 -23.00 -25.17 43.86
CA GLN A 162 -24.22 -24.46 44.26
C GLN A 162 -23.89 -23.11 44.90
N MET A 163 -22.90 -23.05 45.80
CA MET A 163 -22.44 -21.79 46.42
C MET A 163 -21.88 -20.79 45.40
N VAL A 164 -21.16 -21.27 44.39
CA VAL A 164 -20.68 -20.42 43.27
C VAL A 164 -21.85 -19.83 42.51
N LEU A 165 -22.87 -20.62 42.19
CA LEU A 165 -24.08 -20.18 41.50
C LEU A 165 -24.88 -19.16 42.32
N GLU A 166 -25.03 -19.42 43.65
CA GLU A 166 -25.70 -18.48 44.55
C GLU A 166 -24.98 -17.14 44.66
N LYS A 167 -23.65 -17.16 44.80
CA LYS A 167 -22.85 -15.93 44.83
C LYS A 167 -22.91 -15.17 43.51
N ALA A 168 -22.86 -15.85 42.38
CA ALA A 168 -23.01 -15.27 41.06
C ALA A 168 -24.40 -14.62 40.90
N ALA A 169 -25.45 -15.30 41.35
CA ALA A 169 -26.81 -14.76 41.33
C ALA A 169 -27.00 -13.60 42.33
N GLY A 170 -26.34 -13.62 43.48
CA GLY A 170 -26.27 -12.49 44.41
C GLY A 170 -25.64 -11.25 43.78
N LYS A 171 -24.48 -11.42 43.11
CA LYS A 171 -23.79 -10.34 42.43
C LYS A 171 -24.58 -9.82 41.23
N ALA A 172 -25.26 -10.67 40.49
CA ALA A 172 -26.16 -10.28 39.43
C ALA A 172 -27.27 -9.34 39.93
N LYS A 173 -27.91 -9.69 41.09
CA LYS A 173 -28.94 -8.86 41.72
C LYS A 173 -28.38 -7.52 42.21
N GLU A 174 -27.18 -7.52 42.82
CA GLU A 174 -26.50 -6.31 43.30
C GLU A 174 -26.29 -5.31 42.14
N LEU A 175 -25.86 -5.83 41.01
CA LEU A 175 -25.62 -5.06 39.78
C LEU A 175 -26.89 -4.83 38.94
N ARG A 176 -28.08 -5.24 39.45
CA ARG A 176 -29.39 -5.09 38.80
C ARG A 176 -29.50 -5.78 37.43
N TYR A 177 -28.92 -6.98 37.31
CA TYR A 177 -29.11 -7.85 36.15
C TYR A 177 -30.29 -8.79 36.40
N ASP A 178 -31.10 -9.03 35.35
CA ASP A 178 -32.22 -9.98 35.40
C ASP A 178 -31.78 -11.45 35.18
N TYR A 179 -30.50 -11.67 34.87
CA TYR A 179 -29.90 -12.99 34.62
C TYR A 179 -28.44 -13.02 35.06
N VAL A 180 -27.89 -14.20 35.27
CA VAL A 180 -26.47 -14.40 35.59
C VAL A 180 -25.67 -14.52 34.31
N SER A 181 -24.69 -13.66 34.10
CA SER A 181 -23.81 -13.69 32.98
C SER A 181 -22.50 -14.45 33.26
N SER A 182 -21.67 -14.70 32.22
CA SER A 182 -20.41 -15.43 32.38
C SER A 182 -19.40 -14.71 33.28
N GLU A 183 -19.38 -13.39 33.31
CA GLU A 183 -18.52 -12.60 34.18
C GLU A 183 -18.93 -12.71 35.66
N GLN A 184 -20.23 -12.72 35.94
CA GLN A 184 -20.73 -12.94 37.32
C GLN A 184 -20.51 -14.38 37.77
N LEU A 185 -20.59 -15.34 36.86
CA LEU A 185 -20.26 -16.72 37.14
C LEU A 185 -18.77 -16.90 37.49
N LEU A 186 -17.88 -16.23 36.76
CA LEU A 186 -16.44 -16.19 37.06
C LEU A 186 -16.18 -15.52 38.42
N TRP A 187 -16.82 -14.38 38.68
CA TRP A 187 -16.73 -13.73 39.99
C TRP A 187 -17.21 -14.65 41.13
N GLY A 188 -18.29 -15.41 40.92
CA GLY A 188 -18.78 -16.40 41.86
C GLY A 188 -17.74 -17.47 42.17
N LEU A 189 -17.04 -17.98 41.13
CA LEU A 189 -15.94 -18.93 41.27
C LEU A 189 -14.79 -18.38 42.12
N LEU A 190 -14.35 -17.16 41.88
CA LEU A 190 -13.29 -16.51 42.62
C LEU A 190 -13.72 -16.12 44.03
N SER A 191 -14.98 -15.76 44.24
CA SER A 191 -15.52 -15.35 45.52
C SER A 191 -15.79 -16.54 46.46
N ALA A 192 -15.83 -17.78 45.95
CA ALA A 192 -15.96 -18.97 46.78
C ALA A 192 -14.80 -19.11 47.78
N GLY A 193 -13.62 -18.59 47.43
CA GLY A 193 -12.46 -18.48 48.31
C GLY A 193 -11.73 -19.81 48.58
N ASP A 194 -12.32 -20.94 48.18
CA ASP A 194 -11.76 -22.27 48.31
C ASP A 194 -12.17 -23.16 47.12
N GLY A 195 -11.53 -24.27 46.93
CA GLY A 195 -11.79 -25.20 45.81
C GLY A 195 -10.72 -25.22 44.75
N ILE A 196 -10.81 -26.21 43.87
CA ILE A 196 -9.79 -26.46 42.83
C ILE A 196 -9.75 -25.29 41.85
N ALA A 197 -10.87 -24.82 41.34
CA ALA A 197 -10.93 -23.68 40.40
C ALA A 197 -10.28 -22.41 40.99
N TYR A 198 -10.58 -22.09 42.24
CA TYR A 198 -9.97 -20.93 42.92
C TYR A 198 -8.47 -21.08 43.04
N ARG A 199 -7.94 -22.26 43.44
CA ARG A 199 -6.50 -22.49 43.58
C ARG A 199 -5.78 -22.39 42.23
N VAL A 200 -6.37 -22.97 41.18
CA VAL A 200 -5.80 -22.90 39.84
C VAL A 200 -5.79 -21.46 39.35
N LEU A 201 -6.88 -20.71 39.40
CA LEU A 201 -6.97 -19.32 38.94
C LEU A 201 -6.03 -18.41 39.74
N ASN A 202 -5.94 -18.59 41.07
CA ASN A 202 -5.07 -17.79 41.91
C ASN A 202 -3.57 -18.05 41.66
N LYS A 203 -3.19 -19.28 41.28
CA LYS A 203 -1.81 -19.62 40.86
C LYS A 203 -1.38 -18.83 39.64
N PHE A 204 -2.30 -18.49 38.78
CA PHE A 204 -2.07 -17.69 37.57
C PHE A 204 -2.43 -16.19 37.73
N ASN A 205 -2.50 -15.69 38.95
CA ASN A 205 -2.80 -14.32 39.35
C ASN A 205 -4.20 -13.80 38.93
N VAL A 206 -5.14 -14.68 38.64
CA VAL A 206 -6.54 -14.31 38.39
C VAL A 206 -7.23 -14.20 39.74
N THR A 207 -7.32 -13.00 40.30
CA THR A 207 -7.90 -12.76 41.64
C THR A 207 -9.29 -12.15 41.56
N LYS A 208 -10.02 -12.23 42.70
CA LYS A 208 -11.38 -11.71 42.83
C LYS A 208 -11.41 -10.19 42.60
N GLU A 209 -10.44 -9.47 43.14
CA GLU A 209 -10.34 -8.00 43.09
C GLU A 209 -10.29 -7.53 41.66
N TYR A 210 -9.46 -8.15 40.80
CA TYR A 210 -9.37 -7.84 39.37
C TYR A 210 -10.65 -8.18 38.61
N ALA A 211 -11.34 -9.28 38.93
CA ALA A 211 -12.60 -9.62 38.29
C ALA A 211 -13.72 -8.64 38.71
N GLU A 212 -13.67 -8.12 39.93
CA GLU A 212 -14.63 -7.12 40.45
C GLU A 212 -14.43 -5.79 39.77
N GLU A 213 -13.22 -5.31 39.69
CA GLU A 213 -12.84 -4.08 38.99
C GLU A 213 -13.25 -4.10 37.51
N PHE A 214 -13.03 -5.22 36.84
CA PHE A 214 -13.45 -5.39 35.46
C PHE A 214 -14.99 -5.32 35.31
N MET A 215 -15.73 -5.91 36.22
CA MET A 215 -17.21 -5.86 36.22
C MET A 215 -17.73 -4.44 36.49
N GLU A 216 -17.08 -3.66 37.36
CA GLU A 216 -17.44 -2.27 37.61
C GLU A 216 -17.27 -1.40 36.34
N ILE A 217 -16.18 -1.59 35.60
CA ILE A 217 -15.95 -0.91 34.30
C ILE A 217 -17.07 -1.27 33.31
N LEU A 218 -17.48 -2.55 33.25
CA LEU A 218 -18.58 -2.99 32.40
C LEU A 218 -19.92 -2.34 32.81
N ASP A 219 -20.18 -2.23 34.10
CA ASP A 219 -21.42 -1.65 34.62
C ASP A 219 -21.48 -0.12 34.46
N GLU A 220 -20.36 0.61 34.64
CA GLU A 220 -20.27 2.05 34.37
C GLU A 220 -20.58 2.37 32.90
N ARG A 221 -20.05 1.59 31.96
CA ARG A 221 -20.36 1.77 30.53
C ARG A 221 -21.81 1.41 30.21
N ARG A 222 -22.39 0.44 30.89
CA ARG A 222 -23.82 0.11 30.76
C ARG A 222 -24.71 1.27 31.25
N LYS A 223 -24.32 1.95 32.30
CA LYS A 223 -25.05 3.13 32.84
C LYS A 223 -24.95 4.35 31.93
N SER A 224 -23.88 4.44 31.15
CA SER A 224 -23.68 5.50 30.15
C SER A 224 -24.45 5.29 28.84
N VAL A 225 -25.01 4.09 28.61
CA VAL A 225 -25.93 3.80 27.50
C VAL A 225 -27.36 3.89 28.00
N PRO A 226 -28.22 4.75 27.47
CA PRO A 226 -29.60 4.93 27.95
C PRO A 226 -30.39 3.63 27.87
N ASN A 227 -30.85 3.15 29.01
CA ASN A 227 -31.54 1.87 29.25
C ASN A 227 -32.93 1.90 28.61
N ARG A 228 -33.14 1.20 27.50
CA ARG A 228 -34.46 0.88 26.96
C ARG A 228 -34.88 -0.51 27.38
N ARG A 229 -35.81 -0.58 28.36
CA ARG A 229 -36.58 -1.79 28.69
C ARG A 229 -37.51 -2.13 27.54
N PRO A 230 -37.61 -3.36 27.08
CA PRO A 230 -38.71 -3.78 26.20
C PRO A 230 -40.01 -3.87 27.03
N GLN A 231 -40.86 -2.88 26.87
CA GLN A 231 -42.25 -3.01 27.26
C GLN A 231 -42.99 -3.85 26.19
N SER A 232 -43.67 -4.88 26.67
CA SER A 232 -44.56 -5.75 25.90
C SER A 232 -45.62 -4.97 25.14
N GLN A 233 -45.74 -5.30 23.86
CA GLN A 233 -46.91 -5.26 23.00
C GLN A 233 -48.06 -4.31 23.40
N ASN A 234 -48.04 -3.14 22.82
CA ASN A 234 -49.24 -2.50 22.33
C ASN A 234 -48.86 -1.76 21.06
N LYS A 235 -49.50 -2.13 19.93
CA LYS A 235 -49.43 -1.44 18.67
C LYS A 235 -49.84 0.01 18.85
N LYS A 236 -48.85 0.88 19.05
CA LYS A 236 -49.00 2.32 18.81
C LYS A 236 -47.96 2.68 17.74
N THR A 237 -48.43 3.31 16.69
CA THR A 237 -47.61 3.92 15.66
C THR A 237 -46.40 4.60 16.26
N ALA A 238 -45.18 4.13 15.89
CA ALA A 238 -43.90 4.70 16.34
C ALA A 238 -43.91 6.21 16.03
N GLN A 239 -43.51 7.02 17.01
CA GLN A 239 -43.36 8.44 16.75
C GLN A 239 -42.13 8.66 15.83
N PRO A 240 -42.18 9.64 14.92
CA PRO A 240 -41.14 9.84 13.89
C PRO A 240 -39.69 10.02 14.41
N ALA A 241 -39.53 10.43 15.67
CA ALA A 241 -38.22 10.60 16.31
C ALA A 241 -37.52 9.24 16.64
N ASP A 242 -38.30 8.20 16.89
CA ASP A 242 -37.73 6.87 17.25
C ASP A 242 -37.16 6.13 16.02
N THR A 243 -37.74 6.34 14.83
CA THR A 243 -37.31 5.69 13.59
C THR A 243 -35.92 6.12 13.16
N LEU A 244 -35.61 7.41 13.20
CA LEU A 244 -34.30 7.96 12.81
C LEU A 244 -33.18 7.53 13.76
N GLN A 245 -33.50 7.35 15.04
CA GLN A 245 -32.52 6.93 16.04
C GLN A 245 -32.10 5.46 15.84
N VAL A 246 -33.03 4.59 15.44
CA VAL A 246 -32.70 3.21 15.08
C VAL A 246 -31.91 3.14 13.79
N LEU A 247 -32.28 3.93 12.78
CA LEU A 247 -31.56 4.00 11.51
C LEU A 247 -30.13 4.53 11.67
N SER A 248 -29.87 5.41 12.65
CA SER A 248 -28.52 5.97 12.87
C SER A 248 -27.47 4.91 13.28
N GLU A 249 -27.89 3.70 13.67
CA GLU A 249 -26.97 2.57 13.86
C GLU A 249 -26.43 2.00 12.55
N TYR A 250 -27.11 2.27 11.41
CA TYR A 250 -26.79 1.66 10.11
C TYR A 250 -26.39 2.68 9.04
N GLY A 251 -26.30 3.96 9.39
CA GLY A 251 -25.93 4.98 8.44
C GLY A 251 -26.05 6.39 8.99
N ARG A 252 -26.08 7.39 8.09
CA ARG A 252 -26.00 8.80 8.43
C ARG A 252 -27.17 9.60 7.83
N ASN A 253 -27.71 10.55 8.61
CA ASN A 253 -28.69 11.51 8.15
C ASN A 253 -27.97 12.70 7.51
N LEU A 254 -27.97 12.80 6.18
CA LEU A 254 -27.26 13.86 5.46
C LEU A 254 -27.84 15.27 5.73
N ASN A 255 -29.14 15.38 6.01
CA ASN A 255 -29.75 16.67 6.34
C ASN A 255 -29.23 17.21 7.69
N ASP A 256 -29.08 16.33 8.69
CA ASP A 256 -28.56 16.71 10.01
C ASP A 256 -27.05 17.00 9.94
N GLU A 257 -26.30 16.22 9.17
CA GLU A 257 -24.87 16.47 8.97
C GLU A 257 -24.61 17.82 8.32
N PHE A 258 -25.44 18.19 7.34
CA PHE A 258 -25.36 19.53 6.73
C PHE A 258 -25.69 20.63 7.73
N ASN A 259 -26.76 20.48 8.52
CA ASN A 259 -27.13 21.46 9.56
C ASN A 259 -26.01 21.68 10.60
N HIS A 260 -25.26 20.64 10.91
CA HIS A 260 -24.11 20.70 11.83
C HIS A 260 -22.80 21.13 11.16
N GLY A 261 -22.81 21.42 9.85
CA GLY A 261 -21.63 21.86 9.11
C GLY A 261 -20.57 20.76 8.96
N ARG A 262 -20.98 19.48 8.93
CA ARG A 262 -20.10 18.32 8.77
C ARG A 262 -19.96 17.89 7.30
N ILE A 263 -20.85 18.38 6.43
CA ILE A 263 -20.80 18.15 4.99
C ILE A 263 -20.26 19.40 4.31
N ASP A 264 -19.34 19.20 3.40
CA ASP A 264 -18.78 20.26 2.58
C ASP A 264 -19.83 20.81 1.59
N PRO A 265 -19.83 22.10 1.27
CA PRO A 265 -20.75 22.67 0.31
C PRO A 265 -20.50 22.11 -1.09
N VAL A 266 -21.52 21.54 -1.69
CA VAL A 266 -21.43 20.97 -3.05
C VAL A 266 -21.70 22.07 -4.08
N ILE A 267 -20.79 22.21 -5.04
CA ILE A 267 -20.82 23.28 -6.05
C ILE A 267 -20.76 22.66 -7.45
N GLY A 268 -21.57 23.20 -8.37
CA GLY A 268 -21.48 22.88 -9.80
C GLY A 268 -22.06 21.51 -10.20
N ARG A 269 -23.06 21.01 -9.45
CA ARG A 269 -23.84 19.80 -9.77
C ARG A 269 -25.33 20.10 -9.90
N ASP A 270 -25.68 21.31 -10.28
CA ASP A 270 -27.08 21.79 -10.34
C ASP A 270 -27.94 20.98 -11.31
N THR A 271 -27.43 20.67 -12.48
CA THR A 271 -28.13 19.90 -13.53
C THR A 271 -28.46 18.48 -13.11
N GLU A 272 -27.51 17.83 -12.45
CA GLU A 272 -27.66 16.46 -11.96
C GLU A 272 -28.66 16.42 -10.78
N VAL A 273 -28.55 17.36 -9.85
CA VAL A 273 -29.48 17.46 -8.72
C VAL A 273 -30.89 17.79 -9.16
N GLU A 274 -31.08 18.73 -10.10
CA GLU A 274 -32.39 18.99 -10.72
C GLU A 274 -32.98 17.76 -11.38
N ARG A 275 -32.15 16.99 -12.08
CA ARG A 275 -32.58 15.73 -12.70
C ARG A 275 -33.04 14.71 -11.67
N ILE A 276 -32.31 14.58 -10.54
CA ILE A 276 -32.72 13.71 -9.42
C ILE A 276 -34.07 14.18 -8.85
N ILE A 277 -34.23 15.47 -8.59
CA ILE A 277 -35.48 16.05 -8.11
C ILE A 277 -36.63 15.72 -9.07
N GLN A 278 -36.45 15.92 -10.38
CA GLN A 278 -37.46 15.56 -11.40
C GLN A 278 -37.83 14.09 -11.34
N ILE A 279 -36.86 13.18 -11.14
CA ILE A 279 -37.13 11.75 -11.07
C ILE A 279 -37.89 11.40 -9.80
N LEU A 280 -37.48 11.95 -8.65
CA LEU A 280 -38.18 11.74 -7.37
C LEU A 280 -39.63 12.24 -7.37
N CYS A 281 -39.97 13.21 -8.24
CA CYS A 281 -41.32 13.73 -8.47
C CYS A 281 -42.22 12.80 -9.30
N ARG A 282 -41.66 11.78 -9.95
CA ARG A 282 -42.46 10.91 -10.86
C ARG A 282 -43.38 9.99 -10.07
N ARG A 283 -44.51 9.64 -10.66
CA ARG A 283 -45.44 8.65 -10.10
C ARG A 283 -44.86 7.22 -10.14
N THR A 284 -44.12 6.92 -11.19
CA THR A 284 -43.47 5.62 -11.41
C THR A 284 -42.03 5.87 -11.87
N LYS A 285 -41.12 4.91 -11.63
CA LYS A 285 -39.68 5.04 -11.89
C LYS A 285 -39.12 6.27 -11.16
N ASN A 286 -39.48 6.39 -9.89
CA ASN A 286 -39.10 7.50 -9.03
C ASN A 286 -37.86 7.24 -8.18
N ASN A 287 -37.04 6.25 -8.58
CA ASN A 287 -35.76 5.92 -7.93
C ASN A 287 -34.62 6.29 -8.89
N PRO A 288 -33.90 7.38 -8.67
CA PRO A 288 -32.72 7.70 -9.47
C PRO A 288 -31.55 6.78 -9.13
N VAL A 289 -30.78 6.42 -10.15
CA VAL A 289 -29.44 5.80 -9.94
C VAL A 289 -28.39 6.67 -10.58
N ILE A 290 -27.46 7.12 -9.77
CA ILE A 290 -26.35 7.98 -10.13
C ILE A 290 -25.25 7.08 -10.71
N ILE A 291 -24.90 7.30 -11.97
CA ILE A 291 -23.93 6.49 -12.69
C ILE A 291 -22.76 7.36 -13.11
N GLY A 292 -21.55 6.94 -12.81
CA GLY A 292 -20.33 7.65 -13.21
C GLY A 292 -19.08 6.92 -12.76
N GLU A 293 -17.94 7.31 -13.28
CA GLU A 293 -16.64 6.76 -12.90
C GLU A 293 -16.32 6.99 -11.41
N ALA A 294 -15.33 6.27 -10.89
CA ALA A 294 -14.83 6.50 -9.53
C ALA A 294 -14.24 7.92 -9.42
N GLY A 295 -14.50 8.59 -8.29
CA GLY A 295 -13.92 9.92 -8.01
C GLY A 295 -14.60 11.11 -8.72
N VAL A 296 -15.72 10.90 -9.47
CA VAL A 296 -16.44 12.03 -10.10
C VAL A 296 -17.37 12.79 -9.15
N GLY A 297 -17.51 12.35 -7.90
CA GLY A 297 -18.36 12.98 -6.89
C GLY A 297 -19.82 12.52 -6.91
N LYS A 298 -20.09 11.23 -7.09
CA LYS A 298 -21.46 10.66 -7.05
C LYS A 298 -22.15 10.88 -5.70
N THR A 299 -21.44 10.65 -4.61
CA THR A 299 -21.92 10.85 -3.23
C THR A 299 -22.23 12.32 -2.97
N ALA A 300 -21.41 13.25 -3.48
CA ALA A 300 -21.63 14.69 -3.38
C ALA A 300 -22.94 15.13 -4.01
N VAL A 301 -23.44 14.46 -5.05
CA VAL A 301 -24.74 14.78 -5.66
C VAL A 301 -25.89 14.47 -4.70
N ALA A 302 -25.81 13.41 -3.90
CA ALA A 302 -26.81 13.10 -2.85
C ALA A 302 -26.73 14.10 -1.68
N GLU A 303 -25.53 14.52 -1.31
CA GLU A 303 -25.27 15.56 -0.32
C GLU A 303 -25.83 16.92 -0.79
N ALA A 304 -25.66 17.27 -2.06
CA ALA A 304 -26.25 18.46 -2.66
C ALA A 304 -27.79 18.45 -2.62
N LEU A 305 -28.39 17.28 -2.82
CA LEU A 305 -29.85 17.15 -2.67
C LEU A 305 -30.27 17.42 -1.21
N ALA A 306 -29.56 16.86 -0.23
CA ALA A 306 -29.80 17.11 1.19
C ALA A 306 -29.65 18.60 1.52
N GLN A 307 -28.60 19.25 1.01
CA GLN A 307 -28.37 20.70 1.13
C GLN A 307 -29.55 21.50 0.60
N ARG A 308 -30.05 21.22 -0.62
CA ARG A 308 -31.21 21.92 -1.20
C ARG A 308 -32.51 21.67 -0.42
N ILE A 309 -32.69 20.48 0.14
CA ILE A 309 -33.86 20.17 0.99
C ILE A 309 -33.80 21.03 2.25
N VAL A 310 -32.67 21.14 2.91
CA VAL A 310 -32.48 21.95 4.12
C VAL A 310 -32.62 23.44 3.81
N SER A 311 -32.06 23.92 2.69
CA SER A 311 -32.19 25.33 2.26
C SER A 311 -33.57 25.68 1.74
N GLY A 312 -34.50 24.71 1.57
CA GLY A 312 -35.83 24.92 1.04
C GLY A 312 -35.94 25.15 -0.47
N GLU A 313 -34.85 24.90 -1.21
CA GLU A 313 -34.74 25.08 -2.67
C GLU A 313 -35.27 23.88 -3.46
N VAL A 314 -36.31 23.24 -2.93
CA VAL A 314 -36.94 22.06 -3.53
C VAL A 314 -38.48 22.23 -3.53
N PRO A 315 -39.21 21.50 -4.39
CA PRO A 315 -40.66 21.51 -4.38
C PRO A 315 -41.25 21.11 -3.02
N GLU A 316 -42.41 21.65 -2.67
CA GLU A 316 -43.04 21.52 -1.35
C GLU A 316 -43.09 20.08 -0.80
N PHE A 317 -43.36 19.12 -1.65
CA PHE A 317 -43.46 17.70 -1.23
C PHE A 317 -42.09 17.08 -0.87
N LEU A 318 -40.96 17.68 -1.26
CA LEU A 318 -39.61 17.27 -0.88
C LEU A 318 -39.06 18.03 0.34
N GLN A 319 -39.61 19.17 0.72
CA GLN A 319 -39.12 20.00 1.83
C GLN A 319 -39.09 19.27 3.18
N LYS A 320 -39.99 18.27 3.35
CA LYS A 320 -40.06 17.47 4.59
C LYS A 320 -39.31 16.14 4.47
N LYS A 321 -38.61 15.91 3.38
CA LYS A 321 -37.88 14.67 3.15
C LYS A 321 -36.51 14.69 3.83
N ILE A 322 -36.05 13.52 4.18
CA ILE A 322 -34.77 13.27 4.83
C ILE A 322 -33.97 12.30 3.95
N VAL A 323 -32.80 12.71 3.51
CA VAL A 323 -31.87 11.84 2.79
C VAL A 323 -31.03 11.09 3.79
N PHE A 324 -31.23 9.79 3.87
CA PHE A 324 -30.52 8.92 4.79
C PHE A 324 -29.52 8.03 4.01
N SER A 325 -28.23 8.20 4.30
CA SER A 325 -27.15 7.40 3.68
C SER A 325 -27.00 6.09 4.44
N LEU A 326 -27.24 4.97 3.77
CA LEU A 326 -27.10 3.63 4.33
C LEU A 326 -25.67 3.12 4.11
N GLU A 327 -25.00 2.75 5.17
CA GLU A 327 -23.65 2.16 5.13
C GLU A 327 -23.74 0.63 5.14
N ILE A 328 -23.50 0.01 4.00
CA ILE A 328 -23.61 -1.45 3.83
C ILE A 328 -22.60 -2.18 4.72
N GLY A 329 -21.41 -1.61 4.89
CA GLY A 329 -20.39 -2.14 5.78
C GLY A 329 -20.90 -2.34 7.22
N MET A 330 -21.73 -1.44 7.72
CA MET A 330 -22.33 -1.56 9.06
C MET A 330 -23.39 -2.66 9.17
N LEU A 331 -24.06 -2.97 8.07
CA LEU A 331 -25.03 -4.07 8.01
C LEU A 331 -24.36 -5.45 8.06
N VAL A 332 -23.21 -5.55 7.41
CA VAL A 332 -22.41 -6.79 7.35
C VAL A 332 -21.55 -6.96 8.61
N ALA A 333 -21.10 -5.85 9.20
CA ALA A 333 -20.27 -5.89 10.39
C ALA A 333 -20.97 -6.61 11.55
N GLY A 334 -20.33 -7.68 12.07
CA GLY A 334 -20.84 -8.49 13.17
C GLY A 334 -21.95 -9.49 12.80
N ALA A 335 -22.38 -9.57 11.53
CA ALA A 335 -23.30 -10.62 11.08
C ALA A 335 -22.49 -11.91 10.83
N LYS A 336 -22.61 -12.90 11.69
CA LYS A 336 -21.95 -14.21 11.53
C LYS A 336 -22.65 -15.12 10.52
N TYR A 337 -23.94 -14.90 10.33
CA TYR A 337 -24.78 -15.71 9.45
C TYR A 337 -25.58 -14.83 8.50
N ARG A 338 -25.79 -15.33 7.30
CA ARG A 338 -26.59 -14.69 6.24
C ARG A 338 -27.97 -14.21 6.76
N GLY A 339 -28.63 -14.96 7.62
CA GLY A 339 -29.94 -14.61 8.19
C GLY A 339 -29.95 -13.33 9.02
N GLU A 340 -28.87 -13.00 9.72
CA GLU A 340 -28.77 -11.78 10.54
C GLU A 340 -28.73 -10.51 9.66
N PHE A 341 -28.00 -10.54 8.56
CA PHE A 341 -27.99 -9.46 7.59
C PHE A 341 -29.38 -9.27 6.95
N GLU A 342 -30.01 -10.37 6.54
CA GLU A 342 -31.37 -10.33 5.96
C GLU A 342 -32.40 -9.77 6.96
N GLU A 343 -32.27 -10.09 8.24
CA GLU A 343 -33.15 -9.59 9.30
C GLU A 343 -32.98 -8.08 9.52
N ARG A 344 -31.71 -7.61 9.62
CA ARG A 344 -31.40 -6.16 9.72
C ARG A 344 -31.91 -5.38 8.50
N MET A 345 -31.69 -5.91 7.29
CA MET A 345 -32.20 -5.27 6.08
C MET A 345 -33.72 -5.20 6.08
N LYS A 346 -34.43 -6.24 6.49
CA LYS A 346 -35.90 -6.24 6.61
C LYS A 346 -36.39 -5.24 7.66
N GLU A 347 -35.70 -5.11 8.78
CA GLU A 347 -35.98 -4.12 9.82
C GLU A 347 -35.87 -2.70 9.24
N ILE A 348 -34.76 -2.36 8.58
CA ILE A 348 -34.55 -1.05 7.94
C ILE A 348 -35.65 -0.77 6.92
N LEU A 349 -35.93 -1.72 6.03
CA LEU A 349 -36.99 -1.54 5.02
C LEU A 349 -38.37 -1.33 5.64
N THR A 350 -38.62 -1.94 6.79
CA THR A 350 -39.90 -1.73 7.53
C THR A 350 -39.96 -0.32 8.10
N LEU A 351 -38.87 0.16 8.70
CA LEU A 351 -38.77 1.53 9.23
C LEU A 351 -38.93 2.58 8.13
N VAL A 352 -38.27 2.38 6.98
CA VAL A 352 -38.35 3.30 5.83
C VAL A 352 -39.77 3.30 5.22
N ARG A 353 -40.50 2.19 5.25
CA ARG A 353 -41.90 2.13 4.80
C ARG A 353 -42.86 2.87 5.72
N GLU A 354 -42.60 2.80 7.04
CA GLU A 354 -43.44 3.47 8.03
C GLU A 354 -43.24 4.98 8.02
N ASP A 355 -42.01 5.46 7.80
CA ASP A 355 -41.70 6.88 7.69
C ASP A 355 -41.44 7.28 6.21
N LYS A 356 -42.50 7.69 5.55
CA LYS A 356 -42.45 8.13 4.15
C LYS A 356 -41.59 9.40 3.92
N ARG A 357 -41.07 10.04 4.93
CA ARG A 357 -40.18 11.18 4.79
C ARG A 357 -38.77 10.74 4.37
N ILE A 358 -38.40 9.49 4.60
CA ILE A 358 -37.06 8.99 4.36
C ILE A 358 -36.88 8.69 2.87
N ILE A 359 -35.81 9.22 2.29
CA ILE A 359 -35.23 8.83 1.01
C ILE A 359 -33.93 8.11 1.32
N LEU A 360 -33.83 6.84 0.95
CA LEU A 360 -32.66 6.04 1.25
C LEU A 360 -31.60 6.28 0.16
N PHE A 361 -30.44 6.75 0.53
CA PHE A 361 -29.26 6.80 -0.35
C PHE A 361 -28.38 5.57 -0.10
N ILE A 362 -28.05 4.88 -1.18
CA ILE A 362 -27.20 3.68 -1.17
C ILE A 362 -26.03 3.91 -2.11
N ASP A 363 -24.85 4.11 -1.53
CA ASP A 363 -23.63 4.13 -2.32
C ASP A 363 -23.21 2.70 -2.67
N GLU A 364 -22.52 2.55 -3.78
CA GLU A 364 -22.14 1.23 -4.33
C GLU A 364 -23.32 0.25 -4.40
N LEU A 365 -24.44 0.69 -4.97
CA LEU A 365 -25.69 -0.10 -5.06
C LEU A 365 -25.47 -1.52 -5.60
N HIS A 366 -24.47 -1.72 -6.42
CA HIS A 366 -24.10 -3.03 -6.99
C HIS A 366 -23.65 -4.04 -5.90
N THR A 367 -23.14 -3.59 -4.75
CA THR A 367 -22.74 -4.48 -3.64
C THR A 367 -23.93 -5.21 -3.02
N ILE A 368 -25.10 -4.58 -3.05
CA ILE A 368 -26.34 -5.20 -2.59
C ILE A 368 -26.94 -6.14 -3.64
N ILE A 369 -26.77 -5.81 -4.93
CA ILE A 369 -27.43 -6.46 -6.04
C ILE A 369 -26.57 -7.59 -6.62
N GLY A 370 -25.24 -7.44 -6.62
CA GLY A 370 -24.31 -8.34 -7.30
C GLY A 370 -23.71 -9.45 -6.41
N ALA A 371 -23.95 -9.40 -5.14
CA ALA A 371 -23.36 -10.33 -4.17
C ALA A 371 -23.86 -11.79 -4.30
N GLY A 372 -24.75 -12.12 -5.25
CA GLY A 372 -25.37 -13.42 -5.42
C GLY A 372 -24.70 -14.45 -6.34
N SER A 373 -23.59 -14.11 -7.02
CA SER A 373 -23.00 -14.99 -8.06
C SER A 373 -21.93 -15.98 -7.56
N ALA A 374 -21.44 -15.84 -6.36
CA ALA A 374 -20.52 -16.80 -5.73
C ALA A 374 -21.27 -17.66 -4.71
N GLU A 375 -20.99 -18.96 -4.66
CA GLU A 375 -21.60 -19.88 -3.67
C GLU A 375 -21.37 -19.34 -2.26
N GLY A 376 -22.45 -18.87 -1.60
CA GLY A 376 -22.42 -18.28 -0.26
C GLY A 376 -22.59 -16.77 -0.17
N SER A 377 -22.70 -16.03 -1.26
CA SER A 377 -22.84 -14.56 -1.24
C SER A 377 -24.28 -14.11 -0.93
N ILE A 378 -24.38 -12.91 -0.34
CA ILE A 378 -25.62 -12.33 0.22
C ILE A 378 -26.45 -11.72 -0.93
N ASP A 379 -27.62 -12.31 -1.24
CA ASP A 379 -28.56 -11.76 -2.24
C ASP A 379 -29.59 -10.83 -1.58
N ALA A 380 -29.15 -9.63 -1.19
CA ALA A 380 -30.04 -8.61 -0.64
C ALA A 380 -31.01 -8.01 -1.69
N ALA A 381 -30.71 -8.21 -2.96
CA ALA A 381 -31.60 -7.75 -4.04
C ALA A 381 -33.00 -8.32 -3.93
N ASN A 382 -33.14 -9.60 -3.55
CA ASN A 382 -34.44 -10.25 -3.41
C ASN A 382 -35.29 -9.67 -2.28
N ILE A 383 -34.67 -9.01 -1.30
CA ILE A 383 -35.38 -8.34 -0.20
C ILE A 383 -35.86 -6.93 -0.62
N ILE A 384 -35.06 -6.21 -1.40
CA ILE A 384 -35.35 -4.83 -1.82
C ILE A 384 -36.31 -4.80 -3.03
N LYS A 385 -36.18 -5.72 -3.99
CA LYS A 385 -36.99 -5.79 -5.22
C LYS A 385 -38.51 -5.68 -4.99
N PRO A 386 -39.11 -6.41 -4.03
CA PRO A 386 -40.56 -6.30 -3.79
C PRO A 386 -40.99 -4.93 -3.29
N ALA A 387 -40.17 -4.26 -2.46
CA ALA A 387 -40.47 -2.94 -1.93
C ALA A 387 -40.41 -1.86 -3.02
N LEU A 388 -39.35 -1.92 -3.86
CA LEU A 388 -39.23 -1.05 -5.03
C LEU A 388 -40.34 -1.30 -6.06
N ALA A 389 -40.73 -2.57 -6.24
CA ALA A 389 -41.78 -2.94 -7.18
C ALA A 389 -43.15 -2.35 -6.83
N ARG A 390 -43.48 -2.27 -5.54
CA ARG A 390 -44.71 -1.71 -5.02
C ARG A 390 -44.69 -0.18 -4.85
N GLY A 391 -43.53 0.47 -5.02
CA GLY A 391 -43.37 1.90 -4.80
C GLY A 391 -43.52 2.33 -3.33
N GLU A 392 -43.21 1.42 -2.39
CA GLU A 392 -43.37 1.64 -0.96
C GLU A 392 -42.26 2.50 -0.35
N MET A 393 -41.16 2.69 -1.08
CA MET A 393 -39.99 3.45 -0.67
C MET A 393 -39.35 4.19 -1.83
N GLN A 394 -38.60 5.24 -1.54
CA GLN A 394 -37.77 5.97 -2.48
C GLN A 394 -36.31 5.70 -2.22
N VAL A 395 -35.57 5.35 -3.25
CA VAL A 395 -34.13 5.01 -3.16
C VAL A 395 -33.35 5.81 -4.19
N ILE A 396 -32.23 6.37 -3.78
CA ILE A 396 -31.20 6.93 -4.65
C ILE A 396 -30.03 5.97 -4.60
N GLY A 397 -29.66 5.36 -5.72
CA GLY A 397 -28.48 4.51 -5.82
C GLY A 397 -27.31 5.27 -6.44
N ALA A 398 -26.07 4.91 -6.07
CA ALA A 398 -24.88 5.33 -6.80
C ALA A 398 -24.07 4.10 -7.20
N THR A 399 -23.49 4.11 -8.41
CA THR A 399 -22.67 3.00 -8.91
C THR A 399 -21.77 3.44 -10.06
N THR A 400 -20.84 2.59 -10.50
CA THR A 400 -20.05 2.82 -11.71
C THR A 400 -20.80 2.39 -12.97
N ILE A 401 -20.30 2.81 -14.15
CA ILE A 401 -20.90 2.46 -15.45
C ILE A 401 -20.86 0.96 -15.66
N ASP A 402 -19.72 0.34 -15.38
CA ASP A 402 -19.52 -1.09 -15.61
C ASP A 402 -20.38 -1.95 -14.69
N GLU A 403 -20.46 -1.57 -13.40
CA GLU A 403 -21.28 -2.28 -12.44
C GLU A 403 -22.79 -2.11 -12.70
N TYR A 404 -23.20 -0.93 -13.20
CA TYR A 404 -24.57 -0.72 -13.63
C TYR A 404 -24.97 -1.69 -14.76
N ARG A 405 -24.10 -1.81 -15.78
CA ARG A 405 -24.33 -2.73 -16.91
C ARG A 405 -24.33 -4.19 -16.48
N LYS A 406 -23.45 -4.58 -15.56
CA LYS A 406 -23.33 -5.97 -15.09
C LYS A 406 -24.50 -6.40 -14.21
N HIS A 407 -24.96 -5.55 -13.32
CA HIS A 407 -25.85 -5.93 -12.22
C HIS A 407 -27.25 -5.35 -12.28
N ILE A 408 -27.45 -4.13 -12.80
CA ILE A 408 -28.75 -3.45 -12.81
C ILE A 408 -29.43 -3.56 -14.17
N GLU A 409 -28.74 -3.28 -15.26
CA GLU A 409 -29.27 -3.29 -16.61
C GLU A 409 -29.69 -4.70 -17.06
N LYS A 410 -29.02 -5.74 -16.61
CA LYS A 410 -29.35 -7.15 -16.88
C LYS A 410 -30.58 -7.64 -16.12
N ASP A 411 -30.96 -6.98 -15.04
CA ASP A 411 -32.11 -7.33 -14.23
C ASP A 411 -33.33 -6.50 -14.62
N ALA A 412 -34.22 -7.08 -15.42
CA ALA A 412 -35.41 -6.40 -15.96
C ALA A 412 -36.35 -5.84 -14.86
N ALA A 413 -36.32 -6.38 -13.64
CA ALA A 413 -37.12 -5.88 -12.51
C ALA A 413 -36.55 -4.59 -11.92
N LEU A 414 -35.24 -4.46 -11.86
CA LEU A 414 -34.52 -3.29 -11.38
C LEU A 414 -34.48 -2.19 -12.44
N GLU A 415 -34.16 -2.52 -13.69
CA GLU A 415 -34.09 -1.59 -14.80
C GLU A 415 -35.42 -0.81 -14.98
N ARG A 416 -36.55 -1.47 -14.78
CA ARG A 416 -37.88 -0.83 -14.86
C ARG A 416 -38.17 0.09 -13.67
N ARG A 417 -37.41 0.06 -12.61
CA ARG A 417 -37.62 0.83 -11.36
C ARG A 417 -36.63 1.94 -11.15
N PHE A 418 -35.42 1.76 -11.61
CA PHE A 418 -34.37 2.77 -11.53
C PHE A 418 -34.31 3.62 -12.81
N GLN A 419 -34.05 4.90 -12.64
CA GLN A 419 -33.83 5.84 -13.73
C GLN A 419 -32.38 6.34 -13.68
N PRO A 420 -31.56 6.10 -14.71
CA PRO A 420 -30.18 6.51 -14.72
C PRO A 420 -30.01 8.03 -14.79
N VAL A 421 -29.05 8.54 -14.00
CA VAL A 421 -28.56 9.91 -14.02
C VAL A 421 -27.04 9.84 -14.19
N MET A 422 -26.56 10.27 -15.36
CA MET A 422 -25.13 10.24 -15.65
C MET A 422 -24.42 11.41 -14.99
N VAL A 423 -23.35 11.12 -14.25
CA VAL A 423 -22.46 12.09 -13.62
C VAL A 423 -21.06 11.94 -14.22
N GLY A 424 -20.69 12.88 -15.07
CA GLY A 424 -19.37 12.91 -15.68
C GLY A 424 -18.34 13.65 -14.82
N ALA A 425 -17.07 13.48 -15.18
CA ALA A 425 -16.00 14.30 -14.61
C ALA A 425 -16.27 15.79 -14.98
N PRO A 426 -16.12 16.71 -14.01
CA PRO A 426 -16.30 18.13 -14.28
C PRO A 426 -15.22 18.66 -15.21
N SER A 427 -15.53 19.75 -15.93
CA SER A 427 -14.50 20.43 -16.70
C SER A 427 -13.43 21.05 -15.77
N VAL A 428 -12.23 21.28 -16.27
CA VAL A 428 -11.15 21.96 -15.52
C VAL A 428 -11.65 23.29 -14.91
N LYS A 429 -12.45 24.04 -15.67
CA LYS A 429 -13.00 25.32 -15.20
C LYS A 429 -14.00 25.16 -14.04
N ASP A 430 -14.84 24.15 -14.12
CA ASP A 430 -15.84 23.89 -13.06
C ASP A 430 -15.19 23.26 -11.84
N CYS A 431 -14.18 22.41 -12.03
CA CYS A 431 -13.38 21.86 -10.94
C CYS A 431 -12.64 22.97 -10.16
N ILE A 432 -12.09 23.99 -10.84
CA ILE A 432 -11.50 25.16 -10.17
C ILE A 432 -12.55 25.87 -9.30
N LYS A 433 -13.79 26.08 -9.81
CA LYS A 433 -14.86 26.69 -9.02
C LYS A 433 -15.22 25.85 -7.79
N MET A 434 -15.26 24.52 -7.95
CA MET A 434 -15.51 23.59 -6.85
C MET A 434 -14.45 23.75 -5.75
N LEU A 435 -13.18 23.71 -6.12
CA LEU A 435 -12.07 23.82 -5.16
C LEU A 435 -12.02 25.22 -4.50
N VAL A 436 -12.37 26.29 -5.24
CA VAL A 436 -12.48 27.64 -4.67
C VAL A 436 -13.57 27.68 -3.59
N GLY A 437 -14.68 26.99 -3.79
CA GLY A 437 -15.72 26.89 -2.77
C GLY A 437 -15.30 26.08 -1.54
N LEU A 438 -14.53 25.02 -1.74
CA LEU A 438 -14.00 24.17 -0.67
C LEU A 438 -12.83 24.82 0.09
N ARG A 439 -12.16 25.79 -0.51
CA ARG A 439 -10.95 26.46 -0.01
C ARG A 439 -11.04 26.81 1.48
N LYS A 440 -12.12 27.48 1.91
CA LYS A 440 -12.27 27.96 3.30
C LYS A 440 -12.33 26.81 4.31
N HIS A 441 -12.87 25.64 3.92
CA HIS A 441 -12.95 24.46 4.79
C HIS A 441 -11.56 23.87 5.00
N TYR A 442 -10.77 23.72 3.92
CA TYR A 442 -9.39 23.23 3.99
C TYR A 442 -8.46 24.20 4.69
N GLU A 443 -8.60 25.54 4.46
CA GLU A 443 -7.86 26.56 5.18
C GLU A 443 -8.12 26.52 6.70
N LYS A 444 -9.38 26.30 7.09
CA LYS A 444 -9.76 26.17 8.51
C LYS A 444 -9.19 24.90 9.14
N PHE A 445 -9.20 23.78 8.41
CA PHE A 445 -8.70 22.49 8.87
C PHE A 445 -7.17 22.48 9.02
N HIS A 446 -6.46 22.90 7.98
CA HIS A 446 -5.00 22.92 7.98
C HIS A 446 -4.39 24.12 8.67
N LYS A 447 -5.20 25.17 8.94
CA LYS A 447 -4.76 26.47 9.48
C LYS A 447 -3.72 27.15 8.59
N LEU A 448 -3.84 27.00 7.27
CA LEU A 448 -2.97 27.57 6.26
C LEU A 448 -3.81 28.37 5.26
N GLU A 449 -3.22 29.40 4.66
CA GLU A 449 -3.83 30.12 3.54
C GLU A 449 -3.50 29.41 2.23
N ILE A 450 -4.50 29.20 1.35
CA ILE A 450 -4.35 28.56 0.05
C ILE A 450 -4.46 29.61 -1.05
N LEU A 451 -3.41 29.85 -1.79
CA LEU A 451 -3.44 30.83 -2.88
C LEU A 451 -4.30 30.33 -4.06
N PRO A 452 -4.98 31.24 -4.78
CA PRO A 452 -5.74 30.88 -5.99
C PRO A 452 -4.89 30.14 -7.05
N GLU A 453 -3.58 30.46 -7.11
CA GLU A 453 -2.63 29.80 -8.00
C GLU A 453 -2.41 28.32 -7.63
N ALA A 454 -2.41 27.99 -6.33
CA ALA A 454 -2.30 26.60 -5.87
C ALA A 454 -3.52 25.79 -6.29
N ILE A 455 -4.73 26.33 -6.16
CA ILE A 455 -5.97 25.67 -6.62
C ILE A 455 -5.93 25.41 -8.11
N LYS A 456 -5.54 26.42 -8.89
CA LYS A 456 -5.41 26.28 -10.34
C LYS A 456 -4.37 25.22 -10.69
N ALA A 457 -3.21 25.23 -10.03
CA ALA A 457 -2.17 24.24 -10.21
C ALA A 457 -2.65 22.83 -9.82
N ALA A 458 -3.40 22.68 -8.72
CA ALA A 458 -3.94 21.39 -8.29
C ALA A 458 -4.85 20.76 -9.36
N VAL A 459 -5.72 21.55 -9.99
CA VAL A 459 -6.61 21.05 -11.05
C VAL A 459 -5.84 20.79 -12.35
N GLU A 460 -5.02 21.74 -12.83
CA GLU A 460 -4.33 21.61 -14.11
C GLU A 460 -3.25 20.52 -14.09
N LEU A 461 -2.49 20.40 -12.99
CA LEU A 461 -1.44 19.39 -12.87
C LEU A 461 -2.04 17.99 -12.65
N SER A 462 -3.10 17.89 -11.83
CA SER A 462 -3.76 16.59 -11.64
C SER A 462 -4.43 16.11 -12.94
N ASP A 463 -5.09 16.99 -13.68
CA ASP A 463 -5.70 16.63 -14.97
C ASP A 463 -4.66 16.14 -15.99
N ARG A 464 -3.49 16.78 -16.00
CA ARG A 464 -2.43 16.50 -16.96
C ARG A 464 -1.56 15.29 -16.62
N TYR A 465 -1.27 15.06 -15.32
CA TYR A 465 -0.25 14.10 -14.90
C TYR A 465 -0.80 12.90 -14.11
N ILE A 466 -2.03 12.99 -13.58
CA ILE A 466 -2.68 11.90 -12.86
C ILE A 466 -3.84 11.40 -13.72
N THR A 467 -3.58 10.31 -14.47
CA THR A 467 -4.53 9.79 -15.47
C THR A 467 -5.36 8.62 -14.96
N ASP A 468 -5.01 8.03 -13.84
CA ASP A 468 -5.65 6.87 -13.22
C ASP A 468 -6.86 7.22 -12.35
N ARG A 469 -7.08 8.50 -12.07
CA ARG A 469 -8.19 9.04 -11.27
C ARG A 469 -8.90 10.18 -12.00
N ASN A 470 -10.14 10.45 -11.60
CA ASN A 470 -10.98 11.48 -12.20
C ASN A 470 -11.03 12.76 -11.39
N LEU A 471 -11.30 13.88 -12.05
CA LEU A 471 -11.69 15.12 -11.39
C LEU A 471 -13.11 14.97 -10.80
N PRO A 472 -13.41 15.62 -9.66
CA PRO A 472 -12.55 16.53 -8.88
C PRO A 472 -11.66 15.85 -7.84
N ASP A 473 -11.88 14.58 -7.54
CA ASP A 473 -11.26 13.82 -6.47
C ASP A 473 -9.73 13.96 -6.43
N LYS A 474 -9.05 13.66 -7.55
CA LYS A 474 -7.59 13.79 -7.65
C LYS A 474 -7.05 15.21 -7.38
N ALA A 475 -7.84 16.24 -7.68
CA ALA A 475 -7.42 17.62 -7.44
C ALA A 475 -7.65 18.04 -5.98
N ILE A 476 -8.68 17.52 -5.36
CA ILE A 476 -8.97 17.69 -3.92
C ILE A 476 -7.88 17.03 -3.10
N ASP A 477 -7.60 15.75 -3.36
CA ASP A 477 -6.55 15.00 -2.67
C ASP A 477 -5.18 15.69 -2.80
N LEU A 478 -4.87 16.18 -4.00
CA LEU A 478 -3.61 16.87 -4.25
C LEU A 478 -3.49 18.19 -3.46
N MET A 479 -4.58 18.94 -3.35
CA MET A 479 -4.63 20.17 -2.56
C MET A 479 -4.49 19.85 -1.06
N ASP A 480 -5.19 18.83 -0.59
CA ASP A 480 -5.17 18.39 0.82
C ASP A 480 -3.75 17.93 1.22
N GLU A 481 -3.12 17.09 0.40
CA GLU A 481 -1.75 16.63 0.68
C GLU A 481 -0.71 17.75 0.59
N ALA A 482 -0.88 18.72 -0.32
CA ALA A 482 0.01 19.87 -0.38
C ALA A 482 -0.07 20.73 0.90
N CYS A 483 -1.28 20.93 1.43
CA CYS A 483 -1.50 21.59 2.70
C CYS A 483 -0.88 20.81 3.87
N ALA A 484 -1.12 19.49 3.93
CA ALA A 484 -0.60 18.63 4.99
C ALA A 484 0.95 18.60 4.99
N ARG A 485 1.56 18.48 3.80
CA ARG A 485 3.02 18.47 3.64
C ARG A 485 3.65 19.79 4.06
N LEU A 486 3.08 20.93 3.63
CA LEU A 486 3.57 22.25 4.02
C LEU A 486 3.45 22.44 5.53
N ARG A 487 2.31 22.08 6.13
CA ARG A 487 2.10 22.14 7.60
C ARG A 487 3.17 21.34 8.34
N LEU A 488 3.49 20.14 7.87
CA LEU A 488 4.55 19.30 8.45
C LEU A 488 5.94 19.92 8.30
N GLN A 489 6.24 20.54 7.15
CA GLN A 489 7.51 21.24 6.92
C GLN A 489 7.66 22.46 7.84
N LEU A 490 6.59 23.25 8.00
CA LEU A 490 6.58 24.42 8.90
C LEU A 490 6.79 24.00 10.35
N TYR A 491 6.14 22.91 10.78
CA TYR A 491 6.35 22.34 12.11
C TYR A 491 7.82 21.95 12.34
N LYS A 492 8.46 21.29 11.38
CA LYS A 492 9.87 20.89 11.48
C LYS A 492 10.84 22.08 11.46
N ARG A 493 10.49 23.18 10.80
CA ARG A 493 11.33 24.39 10.67
C ARG A 493 11.16 25.37 11.84
N SER A 494 10.07 25.30 12.58
CA SER A 494 9.78 26.21 13.68
C SER A 494 10.53 25.81 14.95
N VAL A 495 11.71 26.36 15.14
CA VAL A 495 12.52 26.19 16.36
C VAL A 495 11.77 26.66 17.63
N PRO A 496 11.01 27.77 17.63
CA PRO A 496 10.20 28.16 18.79
C PRO A 496 9.10 27.17 19.13
N ALA A 497 8.35 26.65 18.12
CA ALA A 497 7.29 25.69 18.35
C ALA A 497 7.80 24.37 18.90
N ARG A 498 9.00 23.94 18.47
CA ARG A 498 9.63 22.72 19.00
C ARG A 498 10.02 22.86 20.46
N LYS A 499 10.58 23.99 20.85
CA LYS A 499 10.93 24.27 22.27
C LYS A 499 9.69 24.31 23.15
N LEU A 500 8.63 25.01 22.71
CA LEU A 500 7.36 25.05 23.42
C LEU A 500 6.71 23.66 23.55
N GLN A 501 6.92 22.79 22.56
CA GLN A 501 6.42 21.43 22.64
C GLN A 501 7.24 20.57 23.62
N GLU A 502 8.54 20.67 23.62
CA GLU A 502 9.41 20.00 24.60
C GLU A 502 9.07 20.47 26.04
N GLU A 503 8.80 21.77 26.23
CA GLU A 503 8.35 22.33 27.52
C GLU A 503 6.94 21.82 27.89
N LEU A 504 6.05 21.69 26.94
CA LEU A 504 4.69 21.18 27.15
C LEU A 504 4.69 19.70 27.56
N GLU A 505 5.50 18.88 26.91
CA GLU A 505 5.68 17.47 27.29
C GLU A 505 6.26 17.34 28.71
N PHE A 506 7.21 18.22 29.08
CA PHE A 506 7.76 18.23 30.41
C PHE A 506 6.73 18.64 31.48
N VAL A 507 5.95 19.69 31.24
CA VAL A 507 4.87 20.12 32.15
C VAL A 507 3.77 19.05 32.27
N GLN A 508 3.46 18.30 31.20
CA GLN A 508 2.52 17.18 31.26
C GLN A 508 3.03 16.05 32.16
N LEU A 509 4.33 15.72 32.06
CA LEU A 509 4.94 14.72 32.94
C LEU A 509 4.94 15.18 34.41
N GLU A 510 5.29 16.44 34.69
CA GLU A 510 5.23 17.01 36.06
C GLU A 510 3.81 17.03 36.62
N LYS A 511 2.81 17.34 35.75
CA LYS A 511 1.38 17.31 36.14
C LYS A 511 0.94 15.90 36.51
N ASP A 512 1.31 14.90 35.70
CA ASP A 512 0.97 13.50 35.95
C ASP A 512 1.64 12.98 37.22
N GLU A 513 2.90 13.38 37.50
CA GLU A 513 3.57 13.10 38.77
C GLU A 513 2.90 13.79 39.99
N ALA A 514 2.45 15.03 39.83
CA ALA A 514 1.77 15.75 40.90
C ALA A 514 0.40 15.12 41.24
N VAL A 515 -0.30 14.61 40.20
CA VAL A 515 -1.55 13.85 40.37
C VAL A 515 -1.30 12.50 41.06
N GLU A 516 -0.22 11.79 40.70
CA GLU A 516 0.16 10.53 41.35
C GLU A 516 0.51 10.74 42.85
N LYS A 517 1.13 11.88 43.16
CA LYS A 517 1.48 12.28 44.56
C LYS A 517 0.31 12.89 45.33
N GLN A 518 -0.91 12.94 44.72
CA GLN A 518 -2.13 13.57 45.26
C GLN A 518 -1.97 15.03 45.65
N ASN A 519 -1.03 15.75 45.00
CA ASN A 519 -0.82 17.17 45.22
C ASN A 519 -1.68 17.96 44.20
N PHE A 520 -2.98 18.07 44.50
CA PHE A 520 -3.98 18.67 43.62
C PHE A 520 -3.79 20.18 43.41
N GLU A 521 -3.17 20.91 44.36
CA GLU A 521 -2.85 22.32 44.15
C GLU A 521 -1.76 22.54 43.08
N GLU A 522 -0.75 21.72 43.09
CA GLU A 522 0.36 21.78 42.15
C GLU A 522 -0.11 21.28 40.75
N ALA A 523 -0.91 20.23 40.72
CA ALA A 523 -1.53 19.71 39.49
C ALA A 523 -2.45 20.77 38.82
N ALA A 524 -3.15 21.58 39.60
CA ALA A 524 -3.98 22.69 39.09
C ALA A 524 -3.13 23.81 38.46
N LYS A 525 -2.01 24.19 39.09
CA LYS A 525 -1.07 25.19 38.56
C LYS A 525 -0.40 24.71 37.28
N LEU A 526 0.00 23.42 37.24
CA LEU A 526 0.60 22.81 36.06
C LEU A 526 -0.38 22.70 34.90
N ARG A 527 -1.67 22.43 35.17
CA ARG A 527 -2.75 22.45 34.16
C ARG A 527 -2.94 23.84 33.55
N ASP A 528 -2.91 24.91 34.38
CA ASP A 528 -3.04 26.26 33.88
C ASP A 528 -1.83 26.65 33.03
N LYS A 529 -0.61 26.22 33.43
CA LYS A 529 0.62 26.39 32.65
C LYS A 529 0.61 25.57 31.33
N GLU A 530 0.06 24.35 31.35
CA GLU A 530 -0.17 23.55 30.16
C GLU A 530 -1.08 24.27 29.16
N ALA A 531 -2.19 24.82 29.63
CA ALA A 531 -3.12 25.59 28.79
C ALA A 531 -2.47 26.85 28.19
N GLU A 532 -1.63 27.55 28.97
CA GLU A 532 -0.88 28.72 28.48
C GLU A 532 0.16 28.30 27.39
N LEU A 533 0.95 27.24 27.61
CA LEU A 533 1.89 26.73 26.63
C LEU A 533 1.20 26.24 25.36
N GLN A 534 0.04 25.58 25.47
CA GLN A 534 -0.79 25.19 24.32
C GLN A 534 -1.23 26.40 23.50
N ASN A 535 -1.65 27.47 24.15
CA ASN A 535 -2.05 28.72 23.47
C ASN A 535 -0.84 29.41 22.82
N GLN A 536 0.32 29.43 23.46
CA GLN A 536 1.56 29.98 22.90
C GLN A 536 2.04 29.16 21.70
N LEU A 537 1.98 27.83 21.77
CA LEU A 537 2.29 26.93 20.66
C LEU A 537 1.35 27.14 19.47
N ALA A 538 0.04 27.27 19.75
CA ALA A 538 -0.95 27.53 18.72
C ALA A 538 -0.74 28.89 18.06
N ALA A 539 -0.39 29.93 18.80
CA ALA A 539 -0.07 31.26 18.29
C ALA A 539 1.22 31.24 17.44
N ALA A 540 2.28 30.63 17.93
CA ALA A 540 3.55 30.50 17.19
C ALA A 540 3.38 29.74 15.86
N LEU A 541 2.59 28.68 15.85
CA LEU A 541 2.27 27.93 14.63
C LEU A 541 1.37 28.74 13.68
N ALA A 542 0.42 29.52 14.21
CA ALA A 542 -0.46 30.36 13.40
C ALA A 542 0.29 31.50 12.72
N ASP A 543 1.26 32.12 13.39
CA ASP A 543 2.07 33.19 12.82
C ASP A 543 2.98 32.67 11.69
N VAL A 544 3.59 31.51 11.85
CA VAL A 544 4.41 30.85 10.81
C VAL A 544 3.52 30.39 9.64
N ALA A 545 2.33 29.90 9.92
CA ALA A 545 1.36 29.47 8.90
C ALA A 545 0.83 30.65 8.05
N LYS A 546 0.59 31.80 8.63
CA LYS A 546 0.19 33.04 7.92
C LYS A 546 1.31 33.58 7.02
N ALA A 547 2.58 33.39 7.43
CA ALA A 547 3.73 33.87 6.68
C ALA A 547 4.06 32.99 5.46
N THR A 548 3.51 31.77 5.36
CA THR A 548 3.85 30.83 4.29
C THR A 548 2.58 30.20 3.70
N PRO A 549 1.93 30.87 2.73
CA PRO A 549 0.74 30.31 2.09
C PRO A 549 1.10 29.15 1.17
N VAL A 550 0.13 28.25 0.94
CA VAL A 550 0.24 27.18 -0.04
C VAL A 550 0.24 27.76 -1.43
N ASN A 551 1.30 27.53 -2.21
CA ASN A 551 1.51 28.04 -3.56
C ASN A 551 1.50 26.91 -4.61
N ALA A 552 1.63 27.28 -5.90
CA ALA A 552 1.67 26.34 -6.99
C ALA A 552 2.89 25.39 -6.93
N GLU A 553 4.00 25.81 -6.34
CA GLU A 553 5.21 24.99 -6.20
C GLU A 553 5.02 23.85 -5.21
N ASN A 554 4.33 24.11 -4.08
CA ASN A 554 4.00 23.06 -3.12
C ASN A 554 3.14 21.97 -3.76
N VAL A 555 2.18 22.35 -4.59
CA VAL A 555 1.35 21.42 -5.34
C VAL A 555 2.19 20.63 -6.35
N ALA A 556 3.06 21.29 -7.09
CA ALA A 556 3.94 20.65 -8.07
C ALA A 556 4.91 19.63 -7.41
N GLU A 557 5.39 19.92 -6.19
CA GLU A 557 6.21 18.98 -5.42
C GLU A 557 5.45 17.71 -5.07
N VAL A 558 4.17 17.81 -4.71
CA VAL A 558 3.34 16.63 -4.39
C VAL A 558 3.11 15.81 -5.65
N VAL A 559 2.72 16.44 -6.76
CA VAL A 559 2.56 15.73 -8.05
C VAL A 559 3.86 15.05 -8.46
N SER A 560 4.99 15.73 -8.26
CA SER A 560 6.31 15.14 -8.53
C SER A 560 6.59 13.91 -7.68
N SER A 561 6.19 13.92 -6.40
CA SER A 561 6.36 12.76 -5.51
C SER A 561 5.46 11.58 -5.90
N TRP A 562 4.23 11.84 -6.38
CA TRP A 562 3.28 10.80 -6.78
C TRP A 562 3.64 10.17 -8.13
N THR A 563 4.02 11.00 -9.09
CA THR A 563 4.24 10.58 -10.47
C THR A 563 5.69 10.28 -10.81
N GLY A 564 6.63 10.71 -9.96
CA GLY A 564 8.06 10.71 -10.25
C GLY A 564 8.49 11.73 -11.32
N ILE A 565 7.57 12.58 -11.81
CA ILE A 565 7.84 13.58 -12.83
C ILE A 565 8.34 14.85 -12.14
N PRO A 566 9.54 15.34 -12.39
CA PRO A 566 10.03 16.60 -11.82
C PRO A 566 9.29 17.77 -12.46
N LEU A 567 8.32 18.32 -11.73
CA LEU A 567 7.42 19.40 -12.15
C LEU A 567 7.77 20.77 -11.53
N SER A 568 8.64 20.80 -10.52
CA SER A 568 9.15 22.05 -9.96
C SER A 568 9.82 22.89 -11.05
N LYS A 569 9.73 24.21 -10.97
CA LYS A 569 10.49 25.11 -11.86
C LYS A 569 11.95 24.66 -11.81
N LEU A 570 12.58 24.60 -13.00
CA LEU A 570 13.99 24.27 -13.12
C LEU A 570 14.78 25.16 -12.16
N THR A 571 15.30 24.54 -11.09
CA THR A 571 16.22 25.24 -10.20
C THR A 571 17.48 25.60 -10.97
N GLU A 572 18.22 26.63 -10.57
CA GLU A 572 19.49 26.97 -11.19
C GLU A 572 20.44 25.79 -11.29
N SER A 573 20.43 24.91 -10.27
CA SER A 573 21.20 23.67 -10.24
C SER A 573 20.72 22.63 -11.28
N GLU A 574 19.42 22.50 -11.53
CA GLU A 574 18.87 21.60 -12.56
C GLU A 574 19.14 22.13 -13.97
N SER A 575 18.99 23.41 -14.16
CA SER A 575 19.37 24.07 -15.43
C SER A 575 20.84 23.85 -15.76
N ALA A 576 21.73 23.99 -14.77
CA ALA A 576 23.14 23.69 -14.91
C ALA A 576 23.41 22.21 -15.24
N ARG A 577 22.68 21.29 -14.57
CA ARG A 577 22.75 19.84 -14.86
C ARG A 577 22.34 19.51 -16.29
N LEU A 578 21.25 20.09 -16.78
CA LEU A 578 20.77 19.86 -18.15
C LEU A 578 21.73 20.45 -19.20
N LEU A 579 22.40 21.54 -18.90
CA LEU A 579 23.46 22.09 -19.75
C LEU A 579 24.70 21.21 -19.79
N GLN A 580 25.01 20.53 -18.67
CA GLN A 580 26.13 19.58 -18.56
C GLN A 580 25.78 18.16 -18.98
N LEU A 581 24.51 17.89 -19.32
CA LEU A 581 24.04 16.55 -19.67
C LEU A 581 24.90 15.88 -20.75
N GLU A 582 25.25 16.60 -21.74
CA GLU A 582 26.08 16.15 -22.85
C GLU A 582 27.46 15.66 -22.37
N GLN A 583 28.16 16.45 -21.56
CA GLN A 583 29.44 16.08 -21.00
C GLN A 583 29.38 14.87 -20.06
N ARG A 584 28.27 14.74 -19.32
CA ARG A 584 28.02 13.57 -18.42
C ARG A 584 27.76 12.30 -19.20
N LEU A 585 26.94 12.39 -20.26
CA LEU A 585 26.68 11.24 -21.13
C LEU A 585 27.94 10.79 -21.88
N GLU A 586 28.80 11.74 -22.34
CA GLU A 586 30.06 11.45 -23.02
C GLU A 586 31.10 10.73 -22.15
N LYS A 587 31.06 10.93 -20.83
CA LYS A 587 31.92 10.18 -19.92
C LYS A 587 31.60 8.69 -19.93
N ARG A 588 30.33 8.33 -20.06
CA ARG A 588 29.87 6.95 -20.04
C ARG A 588 29.79 6.34 -21.45
N VAL A 589 29.28 7.11 -22.42
CA VAL A 589 29.08 6.64 -23.80
C VAL A 589 30.19 7.19 -24.70
N ILE A 590 31.17 6.37 -24.92
CA ILE A 590 32.40 6.77 -25.62
C ILE A 590 32.22 6.69 -27.13
N GLY A 591 32.60 7.79 -27.86
CA GLY A 591 32.74 7.78 -29.31
C GLY A 591 31.45 7.91 -30.11
N GLN A 592 30.35 8.38 -29.46
CA GLN A 592 29.04 8.58 -30.08
C GLN A 592 28.53 10.00 -29.85
N ASN A 593 29.40 10.99 -30.11
CA ASN A 593 29.12 12.40 -29.82
C ASN A 593 27.85 12.93 -30.50
N GLU A 594 27.64 12.59 -31.80
CA GLU A 594 26.43 12.99 -32.54
C GLU A 594 25.14 12.46 -31.83
N ALA A 595 25.20 11.22 -31.33
CA ALA A 595 24.06 10.61 -30.64
C ALA A 595 23.78 11.30 -29.31
N VAL A 596 24.83 11.58 -28.54
CA VAL A 596 24.73 12.24 -27.24
C VAL A 596 24.21 13.69 -27.43
N GLU A 597 24.72 14.42 -28.41
CA GLU A 597 24.29 15.79 -28.72
C GLU A 597 22.80 15.82 -29.13
N ALA A 598 22.38 14.97 -30.07
CA ALA A 598 20.98 14.90 -30.53
C ALA A 598 20.00 14.60 -29.41
N VAL A 599 20.29 13.59 -28.60
CA VAL A 599 19.45 13.22 -27.45
C VAL A 599 19.42 14.36 -26.41
N SER A 600 20.58 14.96 -26.09
CA SER A 600 20.67 16.06 -25.13
C SER A 600 19.90 17.28 -25.57
N LYS A 601 19.95 17.64 -26.85
CA LYS A 601 19.17 18.74 -27.44
C LYS A 601 17.66 18.48 -27.34
N ALA A 602 17.20 17.30 -27.66
CA ALA A 602 15.79 16.96 -27.59
C ALA A 602 15.25 17.00 -26.15
N VAL A 603 16.02 16.47 -25.20
CA VAL A 603 15.68 16.53 -23.77
C VAL A 603 15.63 17.98 -23.27
N ARG A 604 16.63 18.79 -23.60
CA ARG A 604 16.64 20.22 -23.23
C ARG A 604 15.44 20.96 -23.81
N ARG A 605 15.09 20.73 -25.08
CA ARG A 605 13.90 21.32 -25.74
C ARG A 605 12.61 20.94 -25.03
N ALA A 606 12.44 19.67 -24.66
CA ALA A 606 11.27 19.21 -23.97
C ALA A 606 11.14 19.80 -22.55
N ARG A 607 12.25 19.89 -21.81
CA ARG A 607 12.29 20.48 -20.46
C ARG A 607 12.08 21.99 -20.45
N ALA A 608 12.55 22.67 -21.46
CA ALA A 608 12.32 24.11 -21.64
C ALA A 608 10.87 24.46 -22.05
N GLY A 609 9.99 23.44 -22.21
CA GLY A 609 8.59 23.66 -22.54
C GLY A 609 8.29 23.89 -24.04
N PHE A 610 9.28 23.74 -24.94
CA PHE A 610 9.12 23.91 -26.40
C PHE A 610 8.68 22.62 -27.10
N LYS A 611 8.08 21.69 -26.35
CA LYS A 611 7.60 20.41 -26.85
C LYS A 611 6.13 20.50 -27.25
N ASP A 612 5.73 19.73 -28.27
CA ASP A 612 4.31 19.48 -28.56
C ASP A 612 3.63 18.77 -27.40
N LYS A 613 2.47 19.31 -26.98
CA LYS A 613 1.74 18.82 -25.79
C LYS A 613 1.22 17.39 -25.94
N ASN A 614 1.03 16.92 -27.16
CA ASN A 614 0.41 15.63 -27.46
C ASN A 614 1.41 14.53 -27.80
N ARG A 615 2.70 14.78 -27.81
CA ARG A 615 3.74 13.82 -28.22
C ARG A 615 4.60 13.36 -27.04
N PRO A 616 5.28 12.20 -27.12
CA PRO A 616 6.32 11.80 -26.16
C PRO A 616 7.42 12.83 -25.99
N VAL A 617 8.19 12.79 -24.91
CA VAL A 617 9.34 13.70 -24.65
C VAL A 617 10.32 13.69 -25.83
N GLY A 618 10.54 12.52 -26.41
CA GLY A 618 11.32 12.34 -27.63
C GLY A 618 11.16 10.91 -28.12
N SER A 619 11.23 10.75 -29.44
CA SER A 619 11.21 9.48 -30.13
C SER A 619 12.48 9.33 -30.96
N PHE A 620 13.29 8.34 -30.66
CA PHE A 620 14.61 8.14 -31.25
C PHE A 620 14.73 6.78 -31.92
N LEU A 621 15.34 6.74 -33.09
CA LEU A 621 15.72 5.50 -33.75
C LEU A 621 17.26 5.41 -33.80
N PHE A 622 17.80 4.48 -33.04
CA PHE A 622 19.24 4.20 -32.95
C PHE A 622 19.64 3.10 -33.91
N LEU A 623 20.41 3.47 -34.93
CA LEU A 623 20.86 2.58 -36.01
C LEU A 623 22.35 2.26 -35.86
N GLY A 624 22.74 1.04 -36.16
CA GLY A 624 24.18 0.71 -36.19
C GLY A 624 24.47 -0.73 -35.76
N PRO A 625 25.73 -1.17 -35.85
CA PRO A 625 26.12 -2.53 -35.50
C PRO A 625 25.88 -2.86 -34.03
N THR A 626 25.95 -4.14 -33.67
CA THR A 626 25.84 -4.56 -32.27
C THR A 626 27.07 -4.10 -31.48
N GLY A 627 26.87 -3.76 -30.18
CA GLY A 627 27.97 -3.45 -29.27
C GLY A 627 28.64 -2.06 -29.45
N VAL A 628 28.00 -1.13 -30.14
CA VAL A 628 28.51 0.25 -30.31
C VAL A 628 28.01 1.24 -29.26
N GLY A 629 27.14 0.78 -28.32
CA GLY A 629 26.66 1.62 -27.21
C GLY A 629 25.21 2.10 -27.32
N LYS A 630 24.37 1.58 -28.23
CA LYS A 630 22.95 1.96 -28.36
C LYS A 630 22.17 1.79 -27.06
N THR A 631 22.19 0.62 -26.48
CA THR A 631 21.51 0.32 -25.21
C THR A 631 22.18 1.01 -24.03
N GLU A 632 23.50 1.24 -24.08
CA GLU A 632 24.22 1.94 -23.02
C GLU A 632 23.87 3.43 -22.95
N LEU A 633 23.66 4.09 -24.11
CA LEU A 633 23.17 5.46 -24.13
C LEU A 633 21.76 5.56 -23.49
N ALA A 634 20.88 4.61 -23.75
CA ALA A 634 19.56 4.58 -23.12
C ALA A 634 19.65 4.42 -21.59
N LYS A 635 20.54 3.57 -21.08
CA LYS A 635 20.83 3.39 -19.65
C LYS A 635 21.44 4.65 -19.02
N ALA A 636 22.45 5.22 -19.67
CA ALA A 636 23.08 6.46 -19.21
C ALA A 636 22.06 7.60 -19.11
N LEU A 637 21.17 7.70 -20.11
CA LEU A 637 20.09 8.68 -20.11
C LEU A 637 19.10 8.45 -18.97
N ALA A 638 18.73 7.20 -18.67
CA ALA A 638 17.86 6.87 -17.54
C ALA A 638 18.50 7.29 -16.20
N GLN A 639 19.77 6.98 -16.00
CA GLN A 639 20.49 7.36 -14.80
C GLN A 639 20.59 8.88 -14.62
N GLU A 640 20.89 9.63 -15.68
CA GLU A 640 21.08 11.08 -15.61
C GLU A 640 19.77 11.87 -15.47
N LEU A 641 18.68 11.41 -16.13
CA LEU A 641 17.38 12.10 -16.10
C LEU A 641 16.46 11.64 -14.98
N LEU A 642 16.47 10.33 -14.67
CA LEU A 642 15.51 9.70 -13.78
C LEU A 642 16.15 9.27 -12.45
N GLY A 643 17.50 9.33 -12.37
CA GLY A 643 18.26 8.97 -11.19
C GLY A 643 18.40 7.43 -10.96
N ASP A 644 17.71 6.60 -11.75
CA ASP A 644 17.75 5.14 -11.66
C ASP A 644 17.70 4.49 -13.04
N GLU A 645 18.61 3.58 -13.32
CA GLU A 645 18.60 2.78 -14.56
C GLU A 645 17.35 1.87 -14.65
N ARG A 646 16.75 1.49 -13.51
CA ARG A 646 15.52 0.68 -13.46
C ARG A 646 14.27 1.44 -13.93
N ALA A 647 14.36 2.74 -14.12
CA ALA A 647 13.30 3.52 -14.76
C ALA A 647 13.26 3.33 -16.29
N MET A 648 14.18 2.55 -16.85
CA MET A 648 14.15 2.12 -18.24
C MET A 648 13.37 0.81 -18.39
N LEU A 649 12.30 0.86 -19.16
CA LEU A 649 11.50 -0.31 -19.56
C LEU A 649 12.05 -0.86 -20.87
N ARG A 650 12.55 -2.10 -20.87
CA ARG A 650 13.12 -2.73 -22.04
C ARG A 650 12.21 -3.83 -22.58
N PHE A 651 11.90 -3.77 -23.87
CA PHE A 651 11.16 -4.78 -24.62
C PHE A 651 12.02 -5.26 -25.80
N ASP A 652 12.27 -6.56 -25.86
CA ASP A 652 12.98 -7.17 -26.98
C ASP A 652 11.94 -7.54 -28.06
N MET A 653 12.03 -6.90 -29.20
CA MET A 653 11.03 -7.09 -30.27
C MET A 653 11.14 -8.46 -30.96
N SER A 654 12.18 -9.23 -30.70
CA SER A 654 12.26 -10.62 -31.14
C SER A 654 11.20 -11.52 -30.44
N GLU A 655 10.68 -11.11 -29.28
CA GLU A 655 9.57 -11.79 -28.60
C GLU A 655 8.18 -11.46 -29.20
N TYR A 656 8.11 -10.41 -30.03
CA TYR A 656 6.87 -9.88 -30.60
C TYR A 656 6.82 -9.99 -32.13
N MET A 657 7.34 -11.07 -32.65
CA MET A 657 7.38 -11.35 -34.11
C MET A 657 6.03 -11.85 -34.65
N GLU A 658 5.19 -12.44 -33.80
CA GLU A 658 3.92 -13.02 -34.20
C GLU A 658 2.74 -12.13 -33.79
N LYS A 659 1.64 -12.19 -34.56
CA LYS A 659 0.47 -11.36 -34.34
C LYS A 659 -0.14 -11.53 -32.95
N HIS A 660 -0.20 -12.73 -32.43
CA HIS A 660 -0.76 -12.99 -31.09
C HIS A 660 0.12 -12.49 -29.96
N THR A 661 1.43 -12.39 -30.16
CA THR A 661 2.33 -11.85 -29.14
C THR A 661 2.22 -10.32 -29.04
N THR A 662 1.80 -9.63 -30.09
CA THR A 662 1.52 -8.18 -30.07
C THR A 662 0.43 -7.83 -29.07
N ALA A 663 -0.58 -8.68 -28.90
CA ALA A 663 -1.63 -8.50 -27.91
C ALA A 663 -1.10 -8.48 -26.45
N ARG A 664 0.05 -9.11 -26.18
CA ARG A 664 0.69 -9.06 -24.85
C ARG A 664 1.20 -7.66 -24.51
N LEU A 665 1.48 -6.80 -25.49
CA LEU A 665 1.91 -5.41 -25.22
C LEU A 665 0.77 -4.54 -24.71
N ILE A 666 -0.44 -4.74 -25.24
CA ILE A 666 -1.62 -3.92 -24.94
C ILE A 666 -2.69 -4.63 -24.11
N GLY A 667 -2.57 -5.95 -23.92
CA GLY A 667 -3.57 -6.79 -23.29
C GLY A 667 -4.46 -7.51 -24.31
N ALA A 668 -4.98 -8.69 -23.96
CA ALA A 668 -5.87 -9.46 -24.79
C ALA A 668 -7.25 -8.79 -24.89
N PRO A 669 -7.93 -8.86 -26.06
CA PRO A 669 -9.30 -8.35 -26.19
C PRO A 669 -10.28 -9.23 -25.39
N PRO A 670 -11.50 -8.69 -25.08
CA PRO A 670 -12.51 -9.43 -24.32
C PRO A 670 -12.83 -10.79 -24.94
N GLY A 671 -12.88 -11.83 -24.12
CA GLY A 671 -13.20 -13.19 -24.53
C GLY A 671 -11.99 -14.06 -24.91
N TYR A 672 -10.77 -13.54 -24.89
CA TYR A 672 -9.54 -14.31 -25.09
C TYR A 672 -8.86 -14.67 -23.76
N VAL A 673 -8.13 -15.77 -23.72
CA VAL A 673 -7.33 -16.18 -22.57
C VAL A 673 -6.29 -15.11 -22.27
N GLY A 674 -6.19 -14.66 -20.99
CA GLY A 674 -5.30 -13.57 -20.57
C GLY A 674 -5.92 -12.17 -20.61
N TYR A 675 -7.25 -12.04 -20.77
CA TYR A 675 -7.94 -10.74 -20.72
C TYR A 675 -7.75 -10.02 -19.36
N ASP A 676 -7.71 -10.78 -18.26
CA ASP A 676 -7.49 -10.23 -16.91
C ASP A 676 -6.01 -9.85 -16.67
N GLU A 677 -5.09 -10.37 -17.49
CA GLU A 677 -3.69 -9.95 -17.50
C GLU A 677 -3.57 -8.66 -18.33
N GLY A 678 -3.23 -7.55 -17.70
CA GLY A 678 -3.01 -6.28 -18.40
C GLY A 678 -1.88 -6.35 -19.42
N GLY A 679 -1.81 -5.36 -20.33
CA GLY A 679 -0.74 -5.31 -21.33
C GLY A 679 0.61 -4.97 -20.72
N GLN A 680 1.66 -5.69 -21.11
CA GLN A 680 3.00 -5.53 -20.56
C GLN A 680 3.54 -4.11 -20.73
N LEU A 681 3.36 -3.51 -21.90
CA LEU A 681 3.78 -2.13 -22.18
C LEU A 681 2.87 -1.11 -21.50
N THR A 682 1.57 -1.29 -21.64
CA THR A 682 0.57 -0.34 -21.11
C THR A 682 0.58 -0.31 -19.59
N ASP A 683 0.63 -1.46 -18.92
CA ASP A 683 0.69 -1.50 -17.46
C ASP A 683 2.04 -0.99 -16.89
N ALA A 684 3.15 -1.30 -17.57
CA ALA A 684 4.45 -0.81 -17.13
C ALA A 684 4.53 0.73 -17.19
N VAL A 685 4.04 1.34 -18.29
CA VAL A 685 4.01 2.81 -18.44
C VAL A 685 2.97 3.44 -17.50
N ARG A 686 1.83 2.81 -17.29
CA ARG A 686 0.82 3.30 -16.32
C ARG A 686 1.39 3.37 -14.89
N ARG A 687 2.20 2.36 -14.49
CA ARG A 687 2.86 2.35 -13.18
C ARG A 687 4.01 3.34 -13.09
N LYS A 688 4.70 3.62 -14.21
CA LYS A 688 5.82 4.56 -14.29
C LYS A 688 5.63 5.50 -15.47
N PRO A 689 4.80 6.56 -15.32
CA PRO A 689 4.51 7.47 -16.42
C PRO A 689 5.72 8.25 -16.94
N TYR A 690 6.74 8.42 -16.09
CA TYR A 690 8.00 9.05 -16.47
C TYR A 690 9.10 8.00 -16.56
N CYS A 691 9.32 7.50 -17.76
CA CYS A 691 10.25 6.41 -18.02
C CYS A 691 10.85 6.49 -19.41
N ILE A 692 11.90 5.69 -19.63
CA ILE A 692 12.44 5.45 -20.96
C ILE A 692 11.92 4.09 -21.43
N VAL A 693 11.25 4.06 -22.57
CA VAL A 693 10.81 2.83 -23.23
C VAL A 693 11.83 2.48 -24.32
N LEU A 694 12.57 1.42 -24.10
CA LEU A 694 13.54 0.88 -25.04
C LEU A 694 12.95 -0.31 -25.78
N LEU A 695 12.76 -0.17 -27.08
CA LEU A 695 12.32 -1.24 -27.98
C LEU A 695 13.55 -1.74 -28.75
N ASP A 696 14.08 -2.88 -28.32
CA ASP A 696 15.33 -3.42 -28.87
C ASP A 696 15.02 -4.28 -30.12
N GLU A 697 15.83 -4.19 -31.16
CA GLU A 697 15.71 -4.91 -32.44
C GLU A 697 14.34 -4.72 -33.13
N ILE A 698 13.93 -3.45 -33.27
CA ILE A 698 12.61 -3.07 -33.80
C ILE A 698 12.29 -3.65 -35.19
N GLU A 699 13.29 -3.94 -36.00
CA GLU A 699 13.14 -4.57 -37.32
C GLU A 699 12.56 -5.99 -37.28
N LYS A 700 12.56 -6.64 -36.10
CA LYS A 700 12.00 -7.98 -35.91
C LYS A 700 10.52 -7.94 -35.51
N ALA A 701 10.00 -6.79 -35.12
CA ALA A 701 8.64 -6.64 -34.66
C ALA A 701 7.60 -6.96 -35.75
N HIS A 702 6.46 -7.53 -35.34
CA HIS A 702 5.31 -7.69 -36.23
C HIS A 702 4.80 -6.33 -36.73
N PRO A 703 4.29 -6.23 -37.96
CA PRO A 703 3.77 -4.97 -38.52
C PRO A 703 2.74 -4.24 -37.64
N ASP A 704 1.95 -4.95 -36.86
CA ASP A 704 0.97 -4.36 -35.96
C ASP A 704 1.61 -3.55 -34.83
N VAL A 705 2.85 -3.89 -34.40
CA VAL A 705 3.58 -3.10 -33.41
C VAL A 705 3.85 -1.68 -33.91
N PHE A 706 4.14 -1.53 -35.22
CA PHE A 706 4.36 -0.21 -35.79
C PHE A 706 3.09 0.65 -35.78
N ASN A 707 1.92 0.04 -35.92
CA ASN A 707 0.64 0.75 -35.83
C ASN A 707 0.40 1.28 -34.39
N LEU A 708 0.78 0.51 -33.37
CA LEU A 708 0.73 0.96 -31.97
C LEU A 708 1.71 2.12 -31.71
N LEU A 709 2.92 1.99 -32.23
CA LEU A 709 3.94 3.04 -32.09
C LEU A 709 3.54 4.33 -32.81
N LEU A 710 2.89 4.25 -33.96
CA LEU A 710 2.34 5.43 -34.64
C LEU A 710 1.34 6.17 -33.76
N GLN A 711 0.40 5.46 -33.12
CA GLN A 711 -0.54 6.06 -32.19
C GLN A 711 0.17 6.73 -30.99
N ILE A 712 1.19 6.07 -30.43
CA ILE A 712 1.97 6.64 -29.32
C ILE A 712 2.72 7.90 -29.76
N MET A 713 3.40 7.87 -30.91
CA MET A 713 4.21 9.01 -31.40
C MET A 713 3.37 10.19 -31.87
N GLU A 714 2.11 9.97 -32.28
CA GLU A 714 1.22 10.99 -32.79
C GLU A 714 0.35 11.59 -31.69
N ASP A 715 -0.39 10.74 -30.97
CA ASP A 715 -1.36 11.14 -29.96
C ASP A 715 -0.79 11.15 -28.53
N GLY A 716 0.40 10.58 -28.32
CA GLY A 716 1.01 10.44 -26.99
C GLY A 716 0.22 9.54 -26.03
N ARG A 717 -0.67 8.69 -26.57
CA ARG A 717 -1.52 7.80 -25.79
C ARG A 717 -1.73 6.46 -26.50
N LEU A 718 -2.05 5.43 -25.72
CA LEU A 718 -2.37 4.11 -26.24
C LEU A 718 -3.54 3.54 -25.45
N THR A 719 -4.55 3.00 -26.13
CA THR A 719 -5.67 2.31 -25.49
C THR A 719 -5.33 0.84 -25.28
N ASP A 720 -5.48 0.34 -24.05
CA ASP A 720 -5.24 -1.07 -23.74
C ASP A 720 -6.43 -1.98 -24.16
N GLY A 721 -6.25 -3.31 -24.05
CA GLY A 721 -7.28 -4.29 -24.37
C GLY A 721 -8.52 -4.21 -23.49
N GLN A 722 -8.46 -3.51 -22.36
CA GLN A 722 -9.58 -3.27 -21.45
C GLN A 722 -10.28 -1.91 -21.71
N GLY A 723 -9.87 -1.18 -22.76
CA GLY A 723 -10.43 0.12 -23.11
C GLY A 723 -9.88 1.31 -22.33
N ARG A 724 -8.87 1.12 -21.48
CA ARG A 724 -8.25 2.20 -20.69
C ARG A 724 -7.19 2.90 -21.52
N THR A 725 -7.13 4.23 -21.42
CA THR A 725 -6.13 5.04 -22.13
C THR A 725 -4.91 5.26 -21.26
N VAL A 726 -3.73 4.86 -21.75
CA VAL A 726 -2.44 5.03 -21.10
C VAL A 726 -1.68 6.19 -21.75
N ASP A 727 -1.12 7.07 -20.92
CA ASP A 727 -0.42 8.30 -21.33
C ASP A 727 1.08 8.07 -21.55
N PHE A 728 1.56 8.34 -22.75
CA PHE A 728 2.97 8.26 -23.15
C PHE A 728 3.63 9.63 -23.33
N ARG A 729 2.92 10.73 -23.06
CA ARG A 729 3.44 12.09 -23.27
C ARG A 729 4.68 12.41 -22.44
N ASN A 730 4.87 11.74 -21.34
CA ASN A 730 6.01 11.94 -20.45
C ASN A 730 7.09 10.86 -20.61
N THR A 731 6.97 9.97 -21.60
CA THR A 731 7.96 8.93 -21.87
C THR A 731 8.97 9.38 -22.92
N ILE A 732 10.16 8.77 -22.90
CA ILE A 732 11.15 8.85 -23.98
C ILE A 732 11.15 7.49 -24.67
N ILE A 733 10.89 7.47 -25.97
CA ILE A 733 10.85 6.24 -26.76
C ILE A 733 12.17 6.10 -27.52
N ILE A 734 12.86 5.00 -27.28
CA ILE A 734 14.11 4.65 -27.95
C ILE A 734 13.91 3.32 -28.66
N MET A 735 14.07 3.30 -29.96
CA MET A 735 14.03 2.11 -30.78
C MET A 735 15.44 1.80 -31.27
N THR A 736 15.90 0.57 -31.14
CA THR A 736 17.21 0.19 -31.69
C THR A 736 17.05 -0.72 -32.89
N SER A 737 17.92 -0.59 -33.85
CA SER A 737 17.99 -1.47 -35.02
C SER A 737 19.42 -1.79 -35.41
N ASN A 738 19.62 -3.03 -35.85
CA ASN A 738 20.88 -3.49 -36.44
C ASN A 738 20.80 -3.53 -37.96
N ALA A 739 19.64 -3.24 -38.53
CA ALA A 739 19.45 -3.20 -39.99
C ALA A 739 20.39 -2.17 -40.68
N GLY A 740 20.78 -2.42 -41.87
CA GLY A 740 21.73 -1.58 -42.63
C GLY A 740 23.22 -1.83 -42.30
N ALA A 741 23.52 -2.19 -41.04
CA ALA A 741 24.90 -2.42 -40.64
C ALA A 741 25.46 -3.79 -41.07
N GLN A 742 24.61 -4.81 -41.20
CA GLN A 742 25.05 -6.14 -41.63
C GLN A 742 25.51 -6.23 -43.08
N ARG A 743 24.87 -5.51 -44.00
CA ARG A 743 25.24 -5.47 -45.41
C ARG A 743 26.51 -4.66 -45.68
N LEU A 744 26.73 -3.59 -44.93
CA LEU A 744 27.93 -2.74 -45.05
C LEU A 744 29.22 -3.48 -44.65
N SER A 745 29.12 -4.53 -43.81
CA SER A 745 30.29 -5.37 -43.47
C SER A 745 30.75 -6.32 -44.60
N HIS A 746 29.93 -6.46 -45.65
CA HIS A 746 30.23 -7.35 -46.81
C HIS A 746 30.64 -6.57 -48.08
N THR A 747 30.44 -5.26 -48.12
CA THR A 747 30.81 -4.46 -49.30
C THR A 747 32.23 -3.87 -49.11
N LYS A 748 33.22 -4.49 -49.74
CA LYS A 748 34.54 -3.87 -49.86
C LYS A 748 34.39 -2.61 -50.77
N PRO A 749 34.90 -1.42 -50.40
CA PRO A 749 34.88 -0.29 -51.30
C PRO A 749 35.76 -0.58 -52.50
N LEU A 750 35.18 -0.60 -53.69
CA LEU A 750 35.90 -0.50 -54.94
C LEU A 750 36.08 1.00 -55.23
N GLY A 751 37.25 1.56 -54.89
CA GLY A 751 37.56 2.93 -55.24
C GLY A 751 38.56 3.59 -54.30
N PHE A 752 39.38 4.49 -54.88
CA PHE A 752 40.48 5.20 -54.23
C PHE A 752 40.11 5.88 -52.92
N ALA A 753 41.04 5.89 -51.97
CA ALA A 753 40.93 6.49 -50.65
C ALA A 753 40.50 7.97 -50.73
N ALA A 754 39.26 8.25 -50.43
CA ALA A 754 38.78 9.61 -50.09
C ALA A 754 38.96 9.83 -48.57
N ASP A 755 39.15 11.05 -48.14
CA ASP A 755 39.36 11.46 -46.76
C ASP A 755 38.31 10.83 -45.83
N GLY A 756 38.72 10.40 -44.66
CA GLY A 756 37.91 9.55 -43.74
C GLY A 756 36.56 10.12 -43.28
N GLU A 757 36.31 11.43 -43.48
CA GLU A 757 35.01 12.06 -43.23
C GLU A 757 34.00 11.82 -44.36
N SER A 758 34.44 11.86 -45.63
CA SER A 758 33.61 11.53 -46.79
C SER A 758 33.13 10.09 -46.80
N GLU A 759 33.94 9.15 -46.29
CA GLU A 759 33.59 7.77 -46.18
C GLU A 759 32.54 7.50 -45.07
N LYS A 760 32.63 8.19 -43.93
CA LYS A 760 31.62 8.15 -42.85
C LYS A 760 30.26 8.69 -43.32
N GLN A 761 30.26 9.79 -44.07
CA GLN A 761 29.06 10.41 -44.63
C GLN A 761 28.36 9.48 -45.62
N SER A 762 29.08 8.85 -46.52
CA SER A 762 28.57 7.89 -47.50
C SER A 762 27.97 6.66 -46.82
N ARG A 763 28.62 6.14 -45.78
CA ARG A 763 28.08 5.02 -44.98
C ARG A 763 26.80 5.40 -44.27
N LYS A 764 26.71 6.61 -43.70
CA LYS A 764 25.49 7.11 -43.04
C LYS A 764 24.33 7.21 -44.01
N GLU A 765 24.57 7.72 -45.23
CA GLU A 765 23.57 7.82 -46.28
C GLU A 765 23.08 6.45 -46.76
N GLN A 766 23.96 5.47 -46.86
CA GLN A 766 23.62 4.10 -47.25
C GLN A 766 22.74 3.41 -46.19
N VAL A 767 23.07 3.58 -44.90
CA VAL A 767 22.22 3.06 -43.79
C VAL A 767 20.84 3.69 -43.82
N LEU A 768 20.78 5.03 -44.00
CA LEU A 768 19.50 5.74 -44.09
C LEU A 768 18.66 5.33 -45.30
N ALA A 769 19.30 5.05 -46.46
CA ALA A 769 18.62 4.56 -47.65
C ALA A 769 18.01 3.17 -47.41
N GLU A 770 18.71 2.28 -46.73
CA GLU A 770 18.21 0.91 -46.42
C GLU A 770 17.05 0.95 -45.41
N ILE A 771 17.11 1.82 -44.42
CA ILE A 771 16.03 2.03 -43.47
C ILE A 771 14.73 2.50 -44.14
N LYS A 772 14.82 3.35 -45.18
CA LYS A 772 13.66 3.77 -45.98
C LYS A 772 13.00 2.62 -46.73
N HIS A 773 13.72 1.55 -47.02
CA HIS A 773 13.16 0.34 -47.63
C HIS A 773 12.52 -0.61 -46.59
N LEU A 774 13.03 -0.63 -45.35
CA LEU A 774 12.56 -1.50 -44.28
C LEU A 774 11.32 -0.97 -43.57
N PHE A 775 11.24 0.32 -43.34
CA PHE A 775 10.18 0.94 -42.58
C PHE A 775 9.30 1.82 -43.48
N ARG A 776 7.99 1.86 -43.18
CA ARG A 776 7.08 2.73 -43.91
C ARG A 776 7.44 4.20 -43.75
N PRO A 777 7.29 5.01 -44.80
CA PRO A 777 7.60 6.43 -44.73
C PRO A 777 6.87 7.21 -43.65
N GLU A 778 5.59 6.84 -43.40
CA GLU A 778 4.76 7.44 -42.35
C GLU A 778 5.36 7.22 -40.93
N PHE A 779 5.95 6.06 -40.70
CA PHE A 779 6.61 5.74 -39.43
C PHE A 779 7.90 6.55 -39.24
N LEU A 780 8.72 6.62 -40.23
CA LEU A 780 9.98 7.38 -40.18
C LEU A 780 9.74 8.88 -40.01
N ASN A 781 8.67 9.43 -40.61
CA ASN A 781 8.31 10.85 -40.49
C ASN A 781 7.79 11.22 -39.07
N ARG A 782 7.43 10.26 -38.24
CA ARG A 782 6.97 10.51 -36.85
C ARG A 782 8.08 10.41 -35.82
N ILE A 783 9.24 9.90 -36.22
CA ILE A 783 10.43 9.82 -35.36
C ILE A 783 11.10 11.20 -35.33
N ASP A 784 11.36 11.71 -34.12
CA ASP A 784 11.99 13.03 -33.95
C ASP A 784 13.43 13.06 -34.49
N GLU A 785 14.23 12.01 -34.20
CA GLU A 785 15.62 11.94 -34.63
C GLU A 785 16.00 10.47 -34.95
N THR A 786 16.62 10.29 -36.11
CA THR A 786 17.24 9.04 -36.54
C THR A 786 18.76 9.15 -36.43
N ILE A 787 19.33 8.40 -35.53
CA ILE A 787 20.73 8.50 -35.13
C ILE A 787 21.52 7.30 -35.58
N VAL A 788 22.58 7.49 -36.34
CA VAL A 788 23.47 6.43 -36.82
C VAL A 788 24.70 6.37 -35.93
N PHE A 789 24.83 5.24 -35.20
CA PHE A 789 25.99 4.94 -34.38
C PHE A 789 27.17 4.48 -35.23
N SER A 790 28.30 5.11 -35.07
CA SER A 790 29.53 4.77 -35.79
C SER A 790 30.24 3.56 -35.15
N SER A 791 31.01 2.82 -35.94
CA SER A 791 31.89 1.78 -35.43
C SER A 791 32.96 2.36 -34.52
N LEU A 792 33.31 1.62 -33.45
CA LEU A 792 34.28 2.07 -32.46
C LEU A 792 35.71 1.86 -32.97
N GLY A 793 36.53 2.92 -32.91
CA GLY A 793 37.96 2.82 -33.22
C GLY A 793 38.79 2.37 -32.02
N ARG A 794 40.07 2.03 -32.26
CA ARG A 794 41.01 1.52 -31.26
C ARG A 794 41.11 2.43 -30.02
N LYS A 795 41.26 3.72 -30.15
CA LYS A 795 41.32 4.68 -29.04
C LYS A 795 40.03 4.71 -28.19
N GLN A 796 38.89 4.50 -28.85
CA GLN A 796 37.61 4.45 -28.16
C GLN A 796 37.43 3.14 -27.36
N LEU A 797 37.88 2.02 -27.93
CA LEU A 797 37.88 0.73 -27.25
C LEU A 797 38.82 0.72 -26.03
N GLU A 798 39.98 1.40 -26.11
CA GLU A 798 40.88 1.57 -24.95
C GLU A 798 40.20 2.33 -23.82
N ARG A 799 39.49 3.41 -24.08
CA ARG A 799 38.72 4.15 -23.07
C ARG A 799 37.56 3.35 -22.51
N ILE A 800 36.96 2.46 -23.31
CA ILE A 800 35.90 1.56 -22.84
C ILE A 800 36.48 0.53 -21.85
N ILE A 801 37.69 0.02 -22.10
CA ILE A 801 38.39 -0.86 -21.15
C ILE A 801 38.65 -0.12 -19.84
N ASP A 802 39.07 1.14 -19.89
CA ASP A 802 39.28 1.95 -18.68
C ASP A 802 38.00 2.10 -17.85
N ASN A 803 36.86 2.37 -18.50
CA ASN A 803 35.56 2.45 -17.83
C ASN A 803 35.14 1.11 -17.24
N LEU A 804 35.32 0.00 -17.98
CA LEU A 804 35.00 -1.33 -17.48
C LEU A 804 35.90 -1.75 -16.30
N ALA A 805 37.17 -1.34 -16.32
CA ALA A 805 38.10 -1.54 -15.19
C ALA A 805 37.70 -0.70 -13.96
N ALA A 806 37.21 0.52 -14.18
CA ALA A 806 36.68 1.35 -13.11
C ALA A 806 35.41 0.72 -12.48
N GLU A 807 34.45 0.22 -13.29
CA GLU A 807 33.28 -0.50 -12.79
C GLU A 807 33.67 -1.76 -12.01
N LEU A 808 34.73 -2.47 -12.45
CA LEU A 808 35.26 -3.61 -11.75
C LEU A 808 35.84 -3.20 -10.39
N ASN A 809 36.61 -2.10 -10.36
CA ASN A 809 37.20 -1.57 -9.14
C ASN A 809 36.13 -1.14 -8.10
N GLU A 810 35.05 -0.52 -8.53
CA GLU A 810 33.93 -0.21 -7.62
C GLU A 810 33.34 -1.47 -6.98
N ARG A 811 33.19 -2.56 -7.74
CA ARG A 811 32.71 -3.86 -7.21
C ARG A 811 33.75 -4.51 -6.29
N MET A 812 35.01 -4.42 -6.63
CA MET A 812 36.11 -4.99 -5.85
C MET A 812 36.39 -4.21 -4.56
N ALA A 813 36.10 -2.91 -4.53
CA ALA A 813 36.23 -2.07 -3.33
C ALA A 813 35.39 -2.57 -2.16
N ALA A 814 34.26 -3.25 -2.38
CA ALA A 814 33.48 -3.91 -1.32
C ALA A 814 34.28 -4.99 -0.58
N ASN A 815 35.24 -5.61 -1.25
CA ASN A 815 36.17 -6.59 -0.69
C ASN A 815 37.51 -5.97 -0.30
N GLY A 816 37.66 -4.64 -0.44
CA GLY A 816 38.91 -3.93 -0.14
C GLY A 816 40.02 -4.16 -1.16
N LEU A 817 39.69 -4.58 -2.38
CA LEU A 817 40.65 -4.83 -3.45
C LEU A 817 40.55 -3.76 -4.54
N SER A 818 41.69 -3.46 -5.22
CA SER A 818 41.71 -2.63 -6.40
C SER A 818 42.63 -3.22 -7.44
N ILE A 819 42.27 -3.04 -8.75
CA ILE A 819 43.07 -3.55 -9.87
C ILE A 819 43.50 -2.41 -10.79
N GLU A 820 44.72 -2.50 -11.27
CA GLU A 820 45.31 -1.61 -12.27
C GLU A 820 45.80 -2.41 -13.48
N LEU A 821 45.36 -2.02 -14.67
CA LEU A 821 45.74 -2.69 -15.93
C LEU A 821 46.91 -1.95 -16.55
N THR A 822 48.02 -2.66 -16.82
CA THR A 822 49.14 -2.09 -17.58
C THR A 822 48.77 -1.83 -19.05
N PRO A 823 49.47 -0.93 -19.77
CA PRO A 823 49.21 -0.67 -21.19
C PRO A 823 49.23 -1.95 -22.03
N ASP A 824 50.16 -2.85 -21.72
CA ASP A 824 50.32 -4.13 -22.42
C ASP A 824 49.15 -5.09 -22.11
N ALA A 825 48.65 -5.10 -20.90
CA ALA A 825 47.43 -5.86 -20.52
C ALA A 825 46.20 -5.34 -21.27
N LYS A 826 46.08 -4.01 -21.44
CA LYS A 826 44.99 -3.40 -22.23
C LYS A 826 45.12 -3.80 -23.72
N GLU A 827 46.32 -3.85 -24.24
CA GLU A 827 46.57 -4.30 -25.63
C GLU A 827 46.16 -5.75 -25.84
N LEU A 828 46.45 -6.62 -24.87
CA LEU A 828 46.02 -8.01 -24.90
C LEU A 828 44.51 -8.14 -24.87
N LEU A 829 43.84 -7.39 -23.96
CA LEU A 829 42.38 -7.35 -23.89
C LEU A 829 41.76 -6.84 -25.19
N LEU A 830 42.37 -5.85 -25.84
CA LEU A 830 41.97 -5.38 -27.17
C LEU A 830 42.11 -6.47 -28.25
N LYS A 831 43.20 -7.19 -28.27
CA LYS A 831 43.44 -8.24 -29.27
C LYS A 831 42.46 -9.40 -29.14
N GLU A 832 42.16 -9.84 -27.92
CA GLU A 832 41.23 -10.91 -27.65
C GLU A 832 39.76 -10.48 -27.71
N GLY A 833 39.48 -9.19 -27.38
CA GLY A 833 38.13 -8.65 -27.26
C GLY A 833 37.70 -7.70 -28.38
N SER A 834 38.52 -7.44 -29.41
CA SER A 834 38.14 -6.61 -30.56
C SER A 834 37.69 -7.45 -31.73
N ASP A 835 36.41 -7.43 -32.03
CA ASP A 835 35.85 -7.92 -33.28
C ASP A 835 35.11 -6.80 -33.99
N SER A 836 35.52 -6.51 -35.21
CA SER A 836 34.91 -5.44 -36.01
C SER A 836 33.41 -5.63 -36.24
N LYS A 837 32.89 -6.84 -36.10
CA LYS A 837 31.47 -7.16 -36.28
C LYS A 837 30.65 -7.02 -35.01
N TYR A 838 31.24 -7.21 -33.82
CA TYR A 838 30.54 -7.27 -32.54
C TYR A 838 30.84 -6.09 -31.58
N GLY A 839 31.65 -5.12 -32.01
CA GLY A 839 31.95 -3.90 -31.25
C GLY A 839 32.63 -4.16 -29.91
N ALA A 840 32.13 -3.55 -28.84
CA ALA A 840 32.65 -3.67 -27.48
C ALA A 840 32.10 -4.86 -26.67
N ARG A 841 31.11 -5.62 -27.19
CA ARG A 841 30.55 -6.81 -26.46
C ARG A 841 31.59 -7.88 -26.15
N PRO A 842 32.49 -8.25 -27.07
CA PRO A 842 33.53 -9.20 -26.76
C PRO A 842 34.54 -8.73 -25.71
N LEU A 843 34.77 -7.42 -25.59
CA LEU A 843 35.66 -6.83 -24.57
C LEU A 843 35.22 -7.14 -23.14
N ARG A 844 33.93 -7.06 -22.86
CA ARG A 844 33.37 -7.39 -21.53
C ARG A 844 33.58 -8.88 -21.21
N ARG A 845 33.49 -9.75 -22.23
CA ARG A 845 33.77 -11.19 -22.05
C ARG A 845 35.29 -11.44 -21.88
N ALA A 846 36.13 -10.74 -22.62
CA ALA A 846 37.58 -10.85 -22.47
C ALA A 846 38.02 -10.36 -21.08
N LEU A 847 37.48 -9.23 -20.59
CA LEU A 847 37.76 -8.73 -19.25
C LEU A 847 37.32 -9.74 -18.18
N ARG A 848 36.14 -10.32 -18.32
CA ARG A 848 35.67 -11.34 -17.38
C ARG A 848 36.61 -12.53 -17.36
N LYS A 849 36.88 -13.13 -18.53
CA LYS A 849 37.69 -14.37 -18.65
C LYS A 849 39.16 -14.17 -18.28
N LEU A 850 39.75 -13.03 -18.63
CA LEU A 850 41.18 -12.79 -18.44
C LEU A 850 41.51 -12.06 -17.13
N VAL A 851 40.52 -11.35 -16.52
CA VAL A 851 40.74 -10.55 -15.32
C VAL A 851 39.83 -11.00 -14.16
N GLU A 852 38.48 -10.93 -14.33
CA GLU A 852 37.55 -11.19 -13.23
C GLU A 852 37.68 -12.62 -12.69
N ASP A 853 37.60 -13.62 -13.56
CA ASP A 853 37.64 -15.02 -13.15
C ASP A 853 38.96 -15.38 -12.49
N PRO A 854 40.18 -15.08 -13.05
CA PRO A 854 41.43 -15.37 -12.38
C PRO A 854 41.66 -14.62 -11.08
N VAL A 855 41.24 -13.34 -10.97
CA VAL A 855 41.37 -12.58 -9.75
C VAL A 855 40.44 -13.12 -8.66
N SER A 856 39.24 -13.58 -9.01
CA SER A 856 38.33 -14.23 -8.08
C SER A 856 38.92 -15.55 -7.53
N ASP A 857 39.54 -16.37 -8.39
CA ASP A 857 40.17 -17.60 -7.98
C ASP A 857 41.37 -17.36 -7.05
N LEU A 858 42.19 -16.34 -7.33
CA LEU A 858 43.33 -15.97 -6.52
C LEU A 858 42.91 -15.37 -5.15
N PHE A 859 41.79 -14.63 -5.12
CA PHE A 859 41.21 -14.15 -3.87
C PHE A 859 40.66 -15.29 -3.00
N LEU A 860 39.96 -16.26 -3.60
CA LEU A 860 39.41 -17.42 -2.90
C LEU A 860 40.50 -18.37 -2.40
N THR A 861 41.64 -18.48 -3.10
CA THR A 861 42.80 -19.27 -2.64
C THR A 861 43.65 -18.57 -1.58
N GLY A 862 43.29 -17.32 -1.21
CA GLY A 862 44.01 -16.56 -0.18
C GLY A 862 45.31 -15.91 -0.66
N SER A 863 45.54 -15.86 -1.98
CA SER A 863 46.70 -15.19 -2.55
C SER A 863 46.63 -13.67 -2.51
N PHE A 864 45.44 -13.13 -2.42
CA PHE A 864 45.18 -11.69 -2.23
C PHE A 864 44.40 -11.43 -0.94
N HIS A 865 44.71 -10.34 -0.26
CA HIS A 865 44.13 -9.94 1.01
C HIS A 865 43.41 -8.60 0.91
N LYS A 866 42.54 -8.30 1.88
CA LYS A 866 41.91 -6.97 1.97
C LYS A 866 42.95 -5.87 2.08
N GLY A 867 42.89 -4.90 1.19
CA GLY A 867 43.82 -3.78 1.10
C GLY A 867 44.81 -3.88 -0.06
N ASP A 868 44.86 -5.03 -0.74
CA ASP A 868 45.81 -5.23 -1.83
C ASP A 868 45.44 -4.45 -3.10
N LYS A 869 46.47 -3.85 -3.71
CA LYS A 869 46.40 -3.26 -5.03
C LYS A 869 46.99 -4.25 -6.03
N ILE A 870 46.16 -4.75 -6.95
CA ILE A 870 46.53 -5.77 -7.90
C ILE A 870 46.98 -5.12 -9.21
N LEU A 871 48.15 -5.47 -9.71
CA LEU A 871 48.64 -5.06 -11.02
C LEU A 871 48.50 -6.25 -11.99
N ALA A 872 47.85 -6.01 -13.13
CA ALA A 872 47.68 -7.00 -14.18
C ALA A 872 48.64 -6.76 -15.35
N GLU A 873 49.43 -7.74 -15.71
CA GLU A 873 50.42 -7.71 -16.80
C GLU A 873 50.31 -8.95 -17.68
N PRO A 874 50.73 -8.90 -18.97
CA PRO A 874 50.81 -10.10 -19.81
C PRO A 874 51.78 -11.14 -19.23
N ASN A 875 51.37 -12.42 -19.22
CA ASN A 875 52.23 -13.48 -18.75
C ASN A 875 53.42 -13.68 -19.72
N VAL A 876 54.61 -13.82 -19.15
CA VAL A 876 55.88 -13.95 -19.92
C VAL A 876 55.93 -15.25 -20.69
N GLN A 877 55.34 -16.33 -20.17
CA GLN A 877 55.35 -17.67 -20.81
C GLN A 877 54.17 -17.89 -21.77
N ASP A 878 53.00 -17.35 -21.44
CA ASP A 878 51.79 -17.46 -22.28
C ASP A 878 51.22 -16.08 -22.57
N LYS A 879 51.62 -15.50 -23.70
CA LYS A 879 51.20 -14.16 -24.16
C LYS A 879 49.69 -13.99 -24.35
N LYS A 880 48.90 -15.06 -24.14
CA LYS A 880 47.42 -14.99 -24.18
C LYS A 880 46.77 -14.91 -22.81
N LYS A 881 47.56 -14.96 -21.72
CA LYS A 881 47.08 -14.85 -20.35
C LYS A 881 47.64 -13.64 -19.66
N LEU A 882 46.96 -13.20 -18.59
CA LEU A 882 47.44 -12.17 -17.67
C LEU A 882 48.05 -12.85 -16.44
N GLN A 883 49.05 -12.21 -15.85
CA GLN A 883 49.59 -12.52 -14.53
C GLN A 883 49.27 -11.33 -13.61
N PHE A 884 49.11 -11.65 -12.33
CA PHE A 884 48.64 -10.71 -11.35
C PHE A 884 49.64 -10.60 -10.22
N HIS A 885 50.02 -9.37 -9.83
CA HIS A 885 50.96 -9.09 -8.77
C HIS A 885 50.33 -8.16 -7.74
N THR A 886 50.70 -8.29 -6.47
CA THR A 886 50.37 -7.27 -5.45
C THR A 886 51.36 -6.12 -5.55
N ALA A 887 50.89 -4.91 -5.74
CA ALA A 887 51.68 -3.71 -5.66
C ALA A 887 51.90 -3.35 -4.16
N LEU A 888 52.77 -4.07 -3.47
CA LEU A 888 53.37 -3.59 -2.20
C LEU A 888 54.51 -2.67 -2.54
N GLU A 889 54.63 -1.56 -1.87
CA GLU A 889 55.75 -0.65 -1.99
C GLU A 889 57.05 -1.40 -1.79
N GLY A 890 57.72 -1.76 -2.85
CA GLY A 890 59.11 -2.22 -2.83
C GLY A 890 59.42 -3.71 -2.94
N THR A 891 58.46 -4.61 -3.07
CA THR A 891 58.75 -6.06 -3.26
C THR A 891 57.92 -6.68 -4.35
N HIS A 892 58.57 -7.13 -5.43
CA HIS A 892 57.97 -7.95 -6.50
C HIS A 892 57.97 -9.44 -6.06
N PHE A 893 56.80 -9.97 -5.72
CA PHE A 893 56.63 -11.42 -5.55
C PHE A 893 55.89 -11.97 -6.79
N LEU A 894 56.62 -12.82 -7.57
CA LEU A 894 56.08 -13.62 -8.66
C LEU A 894 55.39 -14.84 -8.09
N VAL A 895 54.07 -14.89 -8.11
CA VAL A 895 53.33 -16.11 -7.81
C VAL A 895 52.90 -16.73 -9.13
N GLU A 896 53.62 -17.75 -9.56
CA GLU A 896 53.26 -18.61 -10.70
C GLU A 896 52.24 -19.64 -10.21
N ILE A 897 50.96 -19.52 -10.66
CA ILE A 897 49.92 -20.53 -10.43
C ILE A 897 49.64 -21.23 -11.77
N PRO A 898 49.85 -22.55 -11.86
CA PRO A 898 49.49 -23.32 -13.06
C PRO A 898 47.97 -23.49 -13.13
N VAL A 899 47.30 -22.72 -13.96
CA VAL A 899 45.86 -22.90 -14.25
C VAL A 899 45.72 -24.10 -15.21
N THR A 900 45.37 -25.24 -14.64
CA THR A 900 44.92 -26.41 -15.45
C THR A 900 43.50 -26.16 -15.92
N VAL A 901 43.35 -25.62 -17.10
CA VAL A 901 42.04 -25.55 -17.77
C VAL A 901 41.72 -26.93 -18.31
N LYS A 902 40.83 -27.68 -17.68
CA LYS A 902 40.21 -28.83 -18.32
C LYS A 902 39.37 -28.32 -19.48
N THR A 903 39.80 -28.62 -20.70
CA THR A 903 39.02 -28.34 -21.92
C THR A 903 37.77 -29.21 -21.96
N GLU A 904 36.65 -28.65 -22.42
CA GLU A 904 35.34 -29.34 -22.52
C GLU A 904 35.38 -30.69 -23.24
N GLN A 905 36.40 -30.96 -24.04
CA GLN A 905 36.62 -32.27 -24.68
C GLN A 905 37.03 -33.37 -23.70
N GLN A 906 37.58 -33.10 -22.53
CA GLN A 906 37.89 -34.09 -21.49
C GLN A 906 36.69 -34.41 -20.60
N ALA A 907 35.74 -33.50 -20.45
CA ALA A 907 34.50 -33.74 -19.69
C ALA A 907 33.48 -34.61 -20.47
N GLU A 908 33.51 -34.58 -21.79
CA GLU A 908 32.68 -35.49 -22.63
C GLU A 908 33.25 -36.91 -22.69
N THR A 909 34.57 -37.07 -22.62
CA THR A 909 35.19 -38.41 -22.59
C THR A 909 35.04 -39.12 -21.24
N GLU A 910 35.02 -38.40 -20.13
CA GLU A 910 34.70 -39.00 -18.81
C GLU A 910 33.23 -39.36 -18.65
N LYS A 911 32.28 -38.58 -19.26
CA LYS A 911 30.84 -38.93 -19.28
C LYS A 911 30.55 -40.17 -20.17
N LEU A 912 31.32 -40.37 -21.22
CA LEU A 912 31.17 -41.56 -22.11
C LEU A 912 31.81 -42.83 -21.51
N SER A 913 32.76 -42.70 -20.60
CA SER A 913 33.33 -43.84 -19.88
C SER A 913 32.52 -44.29 -18.66
N SER A 914 31.77 -43.38 -18.03
CA SER A 914 30.91 -43.73 -16.90
C SER A 914 29.58 -44.39 -17.33
N VAL A 915 29.12 -44.17 -18.56
CA VAL A 915 27.91 -44.81 -19.10
C VAL A 915 28.18 -46.25 -19.62
N LYS A 916 29.43 -46.62 -19.92
CA LYS A 916 29.77 -47.99 -20.32
C LYS A 916 30.08 -48.95 -19.15
N GLY A 917 30.16 -48.42 -17.93
CA GLY A 917 30.40 -49.24 -16.72
C GLY A 917 29.12 -49.70 -15.98
N ALA A 918 27.94 -49.22 -16.39
CA ALA A 918 26.66 -49.57 -15.76
C ALA A 918 25.80 -50.57 -16.57
N ALA A 919 26.34 -51.17 -17.62
CA ALA A 919 25.70 -52.23 -18.41
C ALA A 919 26.60 -53.42 -18.51
N LYS A 920 26.94 -54.07 -17.37
CA LYS A 920 27.36 -55.46 -17.23
C LYS A 920 26.93 -55.96 -15.84
#